data_4e6664f72d6365ce0348a594dbda5cbf
#
_entry.id   4e6664f72d6365ce0348a594dbda5cbf
#
_cell.length_a   1.000
_cell.length_b   1.000
_cell.length_c   1.000
_cell.angle_alpha   90.00
_cell.angle_beta   90.00
_cell.angle_gamma   90.00
#
_symmetry.space_group_name_H-M   'P 1'
#
loop_
_entity.id
_entity.type
_entity.pdbx_description
1 polymer ?
#
loop_
_entity_poly.entity_id
_entity_poly.type
_entity_poly.pdbx_seq_one_letter_code
_entity_poly.pdbx_strand_id
1 'polypeptide(L)'
;MAPIFGEDIRGNSVSRRREGGLSYLSVTGGFRVLVEEHPTDHGEPEIVSLARLGVTSEIRIEEIRVVQDFQDVFPSEIPAFPPCREVEFFIDLQPGTGPISESAYRMAPVELVELKSQIEDLLVKGFIRPSVSPWGAPVLLVKKKDGKSRLCVDYRKLNKVTIKNRYPLPRIDDLMDQLRGASVFSKTDLKSGYHQIRVRDEDIQKTAFRTRYGHYEFLVMPFGVTNAPAIFMAYMNRIFHSFLDKFVVVFIDDILVYSKSEEEHEEHLRLVLQVLRESKLYANPSKLYFWLEEVNFLGHVISKEGIAVDPAKIDAVLAWKQPQTATDVRSFVGLAGYYRRFIEGFAKIVAPMTQLTRKDQPFAWTEKCELSFQLLKERLTTSPVLVLPQSDEPYEVYCDASHQGLGCVLMQHKRVVAYASRQLKVHEKNYPTHDLELAAVVFALKIWRHHLYGCTFVVFSDHKSLKYLFDQKELNMRQRRWMETLKDFDFTLEYHPGKANVVADALSRKSVSVCSAQMASQQELLREFRDLHLEVEFALGNMRLGMITISNGLLEDIANCQDDKFLLEKRALIVRGTNRDFKVGSDNILRCQGRVCVPDAVNLRNTILGEAHKSKLSIHPGATKMYQDLRHDFWWPGMKKDVAEYVASCLTCQKAKIEHQRPAGMLQSLDIPEWKWDSISMDFITGLPKTRRKHDSIWVIVDRLTKSAHFLPVRTTDTAAKLTDIYIAEIVRLHGIPSSIV
;
A
#
# COMPACT_ATOMS: atom_id res chain seq x y z
N MET A 1 -62.62 0.71 -16.24
CA MET A 1 -61.75 -0.43 -16.50
C MET A 1 -61.35 -1.01 -15.17
N ALA A 2 -61.77 -2.25 -14.90
CA ALA A 2 -61.63 -2.93 -13.61
C ALA A 2 -60.14 -3.24 -13.31
N PRO A 3 -59.71 -3.17 -12.05
CA PRO A 3 -58.35 -3.55 -11.68
C PRO A 3 -58.18 -5.08 -11.71
N ILE A 4 -57.17 -5.55 -12.40
CA ILE A 4 -56.75 -6.95 -12.38
C ILE A 4 -55.95 -7.15 -11.07
N PHE A 5 -56.48 -7.96 -10.16
CA PHE A 5 -55.78 -8.41 -8.96
C PHE A 5 -54.89 -9.61 -9.34
N GLY A 6 -53.62 -9.53 -9.07
CA GLY A 6 -52.71 -10.66 -9.11
C GLY A 6 -52.36 -11.11 -7.70
N GLU A 7 -52.23 -12.42 -7.51
CA GLU A 7 -52.13 -13.11 -6.22
C GLU A 7 -50.88 -12.79 -5.42
N ASP A 8 -51.06 -12.94 -4.12
CA ASP A 8 -50.17 -12.69 -2.99
C ASP A 8 -48.76 -13.32 -3.11
N ILE A 9 -47.75 -12.50 -2.98
CA ILE A 9 -46.44 -12.97 -2.53
C ILE A 9 -46.23 -12.44 -1.10
N ARG A 10 -46.43 -13.30 -0.12
CA ARG A 10 -46.26 -13.06 1.33
C ARG A 10 -47.13 -11.94 1.93
N GLY A 11 -48.41 -11.94 1.67
CA GLY A 11 -49.39 -11.12 2.43
C GLY A 11 -49.44 -9.62 2.06
N ASN A 12 -48.70 -9.16 1.05
CA ASN A 12 -48.70 -7.76 0.61
C ASN A 12 -49.44 -7.59 -0.72
N SER A 13 -50.44 -6.67 -0.81
CA SER A 13 -51.15 -6.37 -2.03
C SER A 13 -50.30 -5.52 -2.98
N VAL A 14 -50.17 -5.96 -4.24
CA VAL A 14 -49.45 -5.27 -5.31
C VAL A 14 -50.46 -4.60 -6.25
N SER A 15 -50.35 -3.30 -6.46
CA SER A 15 -51.14 -2.59 -7.48
C SER A 15 -50.27 -1.93 -8.54
N ARG A 16 -50.66 -2.08 -9.83
CA ARG A 16 -49.99 -1.49 -10.98
C ARG A 16 -50.61 -0.14 -11.34
N ARG A 17 -49.77 0.91 -11.49
CA ARG A 17 -50.17 2.23 -11.96
C ARG A 17 -49.30 2.70 -13.12
N ARG A 18 -49.89 3.41 -14.09
CA ARG A 18 -49.14 4.10 -15.18
C ARG A 18 -49.23 5.58 -14.92
N GLU A 19 -48.05 6.26 -14.88
CA GLU A 19 -47.92 7.71 -14.83
C GLU A 19 -46.86 8.14 -15.83
N GLY A 20 -47.22 9.07 -16.73
CA GLY A 20 -46.26 9.67 -17.65
C GLY A 20 -45.59 8.72 -18.67
N GLY A 21 -46.30 7.62 -19.07
CA GLY A 21 -45.78 6.68 -20.09
C GLY A 21 -44.92 5.56 -19.51
N LEU A 22 -44.67 5.51 -18.19
CA LEU A 22 -43.93 4.48 -17.50
C LEU A 22 -44.85 3.62 -16.63
N SER A 23 -44.59 2.32 -16.53
CA SER A 23 -45.35 1.38 -15.71
C SER A 23 -44.66 1.19 -14.36
N TYR A 24 -45.41 1.32 -13.27
CA TYR A 24 -44.94 1.15 -11.90
C TYR A 24 -45.72 0.07 -11.19
N LEU A 25 -45.05 -0.80 -10.41
CA LEU A 25 -45.65 -1.68 -9.44
C LEU A 25 -45.52 -1.04 -8.05
N SER A 26 -46.64 -0.80 -7.40
CA SER A 26 -46.70 -0.30 -6.01
C SER A 26 -47.03 -1.46 -5.07
N VAL A 27 -46.12 -1.73 -4.14
CA VAL A 27 -46.28 -2.76 -3.10
C VAL A 27 -46.62 -2.03 -1.80
N THR A 28 -47.57 -2.59 -1.00
CA THR A 28 -47.87 -2.06 0.34
C THR A 28 -46.62 -2.08 1.21
N GLY A 29 -46.10 -0.87 1.54
CA GLY A 29 -44.82 -0.65 2.21
C GLY A 29 -44.02 0.49 1.63
N GLY A 30 -44.56 1.23 0.62
CA GLY A 30 -43.95 2.47 0.11
C GLY A 30 -42.92 2.29 -1.01
N PHE A 31 -42.78 1.11 -1.59
CA PHE A 31 -41.90 0.85 -2.69
C PHE A 31 -42.56 1.05 -4.06
N ARG A 32 -41.91 1.83 -4.96
CA ARG A 32 -42.30 1.90 -6.36
C ARG A 32 -41.18 1.24 -7.19
N VAL A 33 -41.53 0.29 -8.02
CA VAL A 33 -40.62 -0.41 -8.92
C VAL A 33 -40.93 0.02 -10.36
N LEU A 34 -39.93 0.49 -11.07
CA LEU A 34 -40.03 0.80 -12.49
C LEU A 34 -39.95 -0.52 -13.26
N VAL A 35 -40.92 -0.76 -14.15
CA VAL A 35 -40.92 -1.94 -15.02
C VAL A 35 -40.65 -1.49 -16.44
N GLU A 36 -39.49 -1.82 -17.00
CA GLU A 36 -39.22 -1.69 -18.43
C GLU A 36 -39.79 -2.91 -19.16
N GLU A 37 -40.75 -2.67 -20.07
CA GLU A 37 -41.35 -3.71 -20.90
C GLU A 37 -40.57 -3.80 -22.22
N HIS A 38 -39.87 -4.90 -22.42
CA HIS A 38 -39.41 -5.29 -23.76
C HIS A 38 -40.42 -6.29 -24.35
N PRO A 39 -40.89 -6.06 -25.59
CA PRO A 39 -41.78 -7.01 -26.25
C PRO A 39 -41.00 -8.29 -26.64
N THR A 40 -41.43 -9.43 -26.05
CA THR A 40 -40.99 -10.75 -26.49
C THR A 40 -41.98 -11.30 -27.52
N ASP A 41 -41.53 -12.15 -28.43
CA ASP A 41 -42.34 -12.76 -29.55
C ASP A 41 -43.49 -13.65 -29.07
N HIS A 42 -43.66 -13.86 -27.76
CA HIS A 42 -44.71 -14.72 -27.17
C HIS A 42 -45.66 -14.03 -26.17
N GLY A 43 -45.63 -12.70 -26.10
CA GLY A 43 -46.71 -11.94 -25.43
C GLY A 43 -46.72 -11.93 -23.90
N GLU A 44 -45.80 -12.56 -23.21
CA GLU A 44 -45.64 -12.43 -21.75
C GLU A 44 -44.42 -11.55 -21.38
N PRO A 45 -44.56 -10.55 -20.50
CA PRO A 45 -43.46 -9.70 -20.12
C PRO A 45 -42.48 -10.40 -19.18
N GLU A 46 -41.24 -10.58 -19.61
CA GLU A 46 -40.15 -11.05 -18.77
C GLU A 46 -39.59 -9.89 -17.94
N ILE A 47 -39.49 -10.06 -16.61
CA ILE A 47 -38.91 -9.04 -15.71
C ILE A 47 -37.40 -9.15 -15.78
N VAL A 48 -36.77 -8.29 -16.58
CA VAL A 48 -35.32 -8.38 -16.91
C VAL A 48 -34.41 -7.61 -15.94
N SER A 49 -34.90 -6.64 -15.18
CA SER A 49 -34.12 -6.04 -14.10
C SER A 49 -34.94 -5.28 -13.06
N LEU A 50 -34.65 -5.54 -11.78
CA LEU A 50 -35.10 -4.76 -10.64
C LEU A 50 -34.07 -3.65 -10.35
N ALA A 51 -34.23 -2.49 -10.98
CA ALA A 51 -33.47 -1.32 -10.57
C ALA A 51 -34.05 -0.78 -9.26
N ARG A 52 -33.35 -0.91 -8.16
CA ARG A 52 -33.67 -0.23 -6.91
C ARG A 52 -33.45 1.27 -7.10
N LEU A 53 -34.51 2.01 -7.40
CA LEU A 53 -34.54 3.45 -7.18
C LEU A 53 -34.42 3.69 -5.68
N GLY A 54 -33.34 4.39 -5.28
CA GLY A 54 -33.13 4.77 -3.89
C GLY A 54 -34.29 5.60 -3.37
N VAL A 55 -35.23 4.95 -2.71
CA VAL A 55 -36.18 5.61 -1.86
C VAL A 55 -35.44 5.92 -0.58
N THR A 56 -35.11 7.19 -0.36
CA THR A 56 -34.82 7.72 0.97
C THR A 56 -36.09 7.68 1.80
N SER A 57 -36.56 6.49 2.17
CA SER A 57 -37.38 6.35 3.36
C SER A 57 -36.40 6.57 4.50
N GLU A 58 -36.64 7.55 5.34
CA GLU A 58 -35.99 7.70 6.63
C GLU A 58 -36.31 6.43 7.42
N ILE A 59 -35.47 5.39 7.26
CA ILE A 59 -35.48 4.23 8.14
C ILE A 59 -35.14 4.80 9.52
N ARG A 60 -36.09 4.77 10.42
CA ARG A 60 -35.88 5.26 11.79
C ARG A 60 -34.83 4.39 12.44
N ILE A 61 -33.86 5.02 13.08
CA ILE A 61 -32.76 4.35 13.80
C ILE A 61 -33.33 3.32 14.80
N GLU A 62 -34.52 3.58 15.32
CA GLU A 62 -35.28 2.75 16.25
C GLU A 62 -35.73 1.39 15.66
N GLU A 63 -35.75 1.27 14.34
CA GLU A 63 -36.19 0.05 13.62
C GLU A 63 -34.99 -0.81 13.12
N ILE A 64 -33.78 -0.31 13.26
CA ILE A 64 -32.58 -1.02 12.76
C ILE A 64 -32.12 -2.01 13.84
N ARG A 65 -32.03 -3.28 13.47
CA ARG A 65 -31.53 -4.37 14.31
C ARG A 65 -30.16 -4.00 14.90
N VAL A 66 -29.93 -4.28 16.18
CA VAL A 66 -28.73 -3.89 16.98
C VAL A 66 -28.67 -2.40 17.30
N VAL A 67 -28.91 -1.50 16.34
CA VAL A 67 -28.72 -0.05 16.49
C VAL A 67 -29.76 0.53 17.48
N GLN A 68 -30.97 -0.05 17.55
CA GLN A 68 -32.02 0.31 18.50
C GLN A 68 -31.56 0.25 19.97
N ASP A 69 -30.58 -0.61 20.31
CA ASP A 69 -30.01 -0.76 21.65
C ASP A 69 -29.00 0.32 22.00
N PHE A 70 -28.58 1.13 21.01
CA PHE A 70 -27.49 2.11 21.09
C PHE A 70 -27.92 3.52 20.67
N GLN A 71 -29.14 3.90 20.88
CA GLN A 71 -29.68 5.23 20.50
C GLN A 71 -28.86 6.39 21.10
N ASP A 72 -28.27 6.19 22.26
CA ASP A 72 -27.41 7.14 22.96
C ASP A 72 -26.12 7.48 22.20
N VAL A 73 -25.69 6.61 21.28
CA VAL A 73 -24.51 6.85 20.39
C VAL A 73 -24.87 7.79 19.22
N PHE A 74 -26.16 7.95 18.92
CA PHE A 74 -26.66 8.69 17.74
C PHE A 74 -27.53 9.92 18.12
N PRO A 75 -27.08 10.83 18.98
CA PRO A 75 -27.89 11.98 19.38
C PRO A 75 -28.06 12.96 18.21
N SER A 76 -29.19 13.66 18.17
CA SER A 76 -29.45 14.74 17.21
C SER A 76 -28.43 15.87 17.33
N GLU A 77 -27.96 16.16 18.55
CA GLU A 77 -26.83 17.07 18.85
C GLU A 77 -25.88 16.45 19.85
N ILE A 78 -24.61 16.86 19.84
CA ILE A 78 -23.64 16.39 20.85
C ILE A 78 -24.10 16.92 22.21
N PRO A 79 -24.43 16.04 23.17
CA PRO A 79 -25.20 16.44 24.36
C PRO A 79 -24.40 17.19 25.40
N ALA A 80 -23.06 17.14 25.34
CA ALA A 80 -22.18 17.74 26.34
C ALA A 80 -20.80 18.07 25.81
N PHE A 81 -20.08 18.92 26.52
CA PHE A 81 -18.64 19.14 26.30
C PHE A 81 -17.89 17.80 26.44
N PRO A 82 -16.90 17.50 25.56
CA PRO A 82 -16.20 16.23 25.57
C PRO A 82 -15.59 15.92 26.94
N PRO A 83 -15.62 14.64 27.40
CA PRO A 83 -14.98 14.25 28.65
C PRO A 83 -13.45 14.43 28.57
N CYS A 84 -12.79 14.51 29.71
CA CYS A 84 -11.33 14.39 29.75
C CYS A 84 -10.94 13.00 29.25
N ARG A 85 -10.02 12.94 28.31
CA ARG A 85 -9.52 11.70 27.72
C ARG A 85 -8.03 11.60 27.99
N GLU A 86 -7.47 10.42 27.92
CA GLU A 86 -6.02 10.23 28.03
C GLU A 86 -5.25 10.88 26.85
N VAL A 87 -5.93 11.12 25.73
CA VAL A 87 -5.37 11.80 24.56
C VAL A 87 -6.04 13.16 24.44
N GLU A 88 -5.25 14.22 24.60
CA GLU A 88 -5.62 15.59 24.32
C GLU A 88 -4.90 16.10 23.09
N PHE A 89 -5.50 17.09 22.43
CA PHE A 89 -4.86 17.74 21.29
C PHE A 89 -3.83 18.77 21.79
N PHE A 90 -2.62 18.72 21.25
CA PHE A 90 -1.54 19.64 21.57
C PHE A 90 -0.91 20.26 20.32
N ILE A 91 -0.33 21.46 20.48
CA ILE A 91 0.29 22.23 19.41
C ILE A 91 1.73 22.57 19.80
N ASP A 92 2.67 21.71 19.38
CA ASP A 92 4.10 21.96 19.56
C ASP A 92 4.61 22.91 18.47
N LEU A 93 5.25 23.99 18.90
CA LEU A 93 5.80 25.01 18.01
C LEU A 93 7.32 24.87 17.88
N GLN A 94 7.86 25.34 16.75
CA GLN A 94 9.30 25.45 16.59
C GLN A 94 9.88 26.41 17.65
N PRO A 95 11.02 26.06 18.26
CA PRO A 95 11.65 26.93 19.27
C PRO A 95 11.86 28.36 18.79
N GLY A 96 11.56 29.33 19.63
CA GLY A 96 11.70 30.77 19.30
C GLY A 96 10.52 31.37 18.52
N THR A 97 9.43 30.59 18.32
CA THR A 97 8.22 31.09 17.63
C THR A 97 7.41 31.99 18.58
N GLY A 98 7.24 33.25 18.21
CA GLY A 98 6.31 34.18 18.89
C GLY A 98 4.86 34.03 18.39
N PRO A 99 3.90 34.69 19.08
CA PRO A 99 2.50 34.67 18.69
C PRO A 99 2.27 35.23 17.28
N ILE A 100 1.42 34.54 16.51
CA ILE A 100 1.03 34.94 15.16
C ILE A 100 -0.41 35.45 15.19
N SER A 101 -0.62 36.69 14.72
CA SER A 101 -1.94 37.31 14.66
C SER A 101 -2.16 37.98 13.32
N GLU A 102 -3.33 37.73 12.73
CA GLU A 102 -3.78 38.32 11.46
C GLU A 102 -5.10 39.05 11.59
N SER A 103 -5.29 40.04 10.73
CA SER A 103 -6.57 40.74 10.64
C SER A 103 -7.65 39.83 10.05
N ALA A 104 -8.88 40.00 10.54
CA ALA A 104 -10.01 39.27 9.99
C ALA A 104 -10.24 39.60 8.49
N TYR A 105 -10.63 38.63 7.70
CA TYR A 105 -10.99 38.84 6.30
C TYR A 105 -12.27 39.69 6.17
N ARG A 106 -12.34 40.48 5.13
CA ARG A 106 -13.57 41.21 4.77
C ARG A 106 -14.58 40.25 4.16
N MET A 107 -15.81 40.28 4.64
CA MET A 107 -16.89 39.38 4.24
C MET A 107 -18.10 40.17 3.75
N ALA A 108 -18.89 39.58 2.86
CA ALA A 108 -20.16 40.12 2.42
C ALA A 108 -21.20 40.11 3.57
N PRO A 109 -22.21 40.99 3.57
CA PRO A 109 -23.24 41.03 4.62
C PRO A 109 -23.94 39.69 4.85
N VAL A 110 -24.21 38.93 3.80
CA VAL A 110 -24.85 37.61 3.89
C VAL A 110 -23.92 36.61 4.58
N GLU A 111 -22.60 36.63 4.31
CA GLU A 111 -21.62 35.81 4.96
C GLU A 111 -21.47 36.17 6.44
N LEU A 112 -21.61 37.45 6.78
CA LEU A 112 -21.53 37.91 8.17
C LEU A 112 -22.71 37.39 9.02
N VAL A 113 -23.91 37.31 8.47
CA VAL A 113 -25.08 36.73 9.16
C VAL A 113 -24.85 35.27 9.46
N GLU A 114 -24.39 34.51 8.45
CA GLU A 114 -24.08 33.08 8.62
C GLU A 114 -22.94 32.85 9.60
N LEU A 115 -21.87 33.67 9.51
CA LEU A 115 -20.74 33.61 10.46
C LEU A 115 -21.21 33.83 11.90
N LYS A 116 -22.08 34.81 12.14
CA LYS A 116 -22.63 35.12 13.45
C LYS A 116 -23.40 33.93 14.02
N SER A 117 -24.31 33.36 13.23
CA SER A 117 -25.09 32.18 13.61
C SER A 117 -24.21 30.98 13.99
N GLN A 118 -23.15 30.71 13.19
CA GLN A 118 -22.24 29.59 13.49
C GLN A 118 -21.36 29.86 14.72
N ILE A 119 -20.98 31.11 15.02
CA ILE A 119 -20.25 31.44 16.24
C ILE A 119 -21.17 31.27 17.47
N GLU A 120 -22.41 31.73 17.39
CA GLU A 120 -23.38 31.57 18.47
C GLU A 120 -23.66 30.08 18.77
N ASP A 121 -23.79 29.24 17.72
CA ASP A 121 -23.93 27.81 17.88
C ASP A 121 -22.72 27.16 18.58
N LEU A 122 -21.49 27.54 18.19
CA LEU A 122 -20.28 27.04 18.83
C LEU A 122 -20.12 27.51 20.29
N LEU A 123 -20.57 28.74 20.62
CA LEU A 123 -20.58 29.26 21.99
C LEU A 123 -21.60 28.52 22.87
N VAL A 124 -22.82 28.28 22.36
CA VAL A 124 -23.87 27.53 23.07
C VAL A 124 -23.40 26.09 23.35
N LYS A 125 -22.70 25.47 22.39
CA LYS A 125 -22.11 24.12 22.57
C LYS A 125 -20.89 24.10 23.49
N GLY A 126 -20.38 25.27 23.90
CA GLY A 126 -19.17 25.35 24.71
C GLY A 126 -17.89 24.92 24.00
N PHE A 127 -17.87 24.88 22.68
CA PHE A 127 -16.68 24.48 21.90
C PHE A 127 -15.68 25.63 21.76
N ILE A 128 -16.14 26.86 21.87
CA ILE A 128 -15.32 28.06 21.86
C ILE A 128 -15.64 28.97 23.04
N ARG A 129 -14.71 29.82 23.39
CA ARG A 129 -14.91 30.91 24.38
C ARG A 129 -14.31 32.22 23.90
N PRO A 130 -14.73 33.38 24.42
CA PRO A 130 -14.05 34.65 24.19
C PRO A 130 -12.57 34.57 24.60
N SER A 131 -11.69 35.21 23.86
CA SER A 131 -10.24 35.14 24.01
C SER A 131 -9.59 36.52 24.12
N VAL A 132 -8.53 36.58 24.92
CA VAL A 132 -7.58 37.70 24.99
C VAL A 132 -6.19 37.28 24.50
N SER A 133 -6.11 36.16 23.84
CA SER A 133 -4.86 35.56 23.35
C SER A 133 -4.10 36.49 22.41
N PRO A 134 -2.75 36.53 22.49
CA PRO A 134 -1.94 37.22 21.49
C PRO A 134 -1.99 36.57 20.10
N TRP A 135 -2.45 35.32 20.02
CA TRP A 135 -2.66 34.59 18.75
C TRP A 135 -3.96 35.01 18.08
N GLY A 136 -4.07 34.87 16.78
CA GLY A 136 -5.32 35.16 16.08
C GLY A 136 -5.27 34.81 14.61
N ALA A 137 -5.97 33.76 14.21
CA ALA A 137 -6.13 33.37 12.82
C ALA A 137 -7.38 34.05 12.21
N PRO A 138 -7.39 34.41 10.93
CA PRO A 138 -8.59 34.89 10.25
C PRO A 138 -9.55 33.73 9.92
N VAL A 139 -10.83 34.09 9.71
CA VAL A 139 -11.89 33.12 9.39
C VAL A 139 -12.41 33.37 7.98
N LEU A 140 -12.77 32.28 7.29
CA LEU A 140 -13.42 32.29 5.99
C LEU A 140 -14.61 31.32 5.98
N LEU A 141 -15.57 31.56 5.09
CA LEU A 141 -16.71 30.67 4.86
C LEU A 141 -16.51 29.91 3.56
N VAL A 142 -16.64 28.57 3.60
CA VAL A 142 -16.53 27.69 2.44
C VAL A 142 -17.89 27.06 2.15
N LYS A 143 -18.38 27.21 0.92
CA LYS A 143 -19.63 26.59 0.46
C LYS A 143 -19.45 25.08 0.35
N LYS A 144 -20.36 24.32 0.95
CA LYS A 144 -20.49 22.88 0.78
C LYS A 144 -21.27 22.55 -0.51
N LYS A 145 -21.27 21.27 -0.90
CA LYS A 145 -22.05 20.78 -2.05
C LYS A 145 -23.56 20.97 -1.86
N ASP A 146 -24.04 20.93 -0.63
CA ASP A 146 -25.43 21.14 -0.23
C ASP A 146 -25.86 22.63 -0.21
N GLY A 147 -24.97 23.53 -0.65
CA GLY A 147 -25.20 24.97 -0.65
C GLY A 147 -25.00 25.71 0.66
N LYS A 148 -24.89 24.96 1.79
CA LYS A 148 -24.62 25.53 3.12
C LYS A 148 -23.16 25.99 3.22
N SER A 149 -22.93 27.05 4.00
CA SER A 149 -21.57 27.52 4.28
C SER A 149 -21.01 26.89 5.55
N ARG A 150 -19.70 26.63 5.55
CA ARG A 150 -18.96 26.14 6.71
C ARG A 150 -17.93 27.16 7.16
N LEU A 151 -17.92 27.49 8.43
CA LEU A 151 -16.87 28.28 9.07
C LEU A 151 -15.54 27.50 9.04
N CYS A 152 -14.51 28.11 8.47
CA CYS A 152 -13.16 27.57 8.42
C CYS A 152 -12.18 28.61 8.96
N VAL A 153 -11.36 28.22 9.93
CA VAL A 153 -10.29 29.08 10.45
C VAL A 153 -9.01 28.85 9.65
N ASP A 154 -8.37 29.92 9.22
CA ASP A 154 -7.16 29.85 8.42
C ASP A 154 -5.90 29.67 9.28
N TYR A 155 -5.61 28.45 9.64
CA TYR A 155 -4.40 28.12 10.42
C TYR A 155 -3.13 27.96 9.59
N ARG A 156 -3.09 28.33 8.30
CA ARG A 156 -1.92 28.10 7.43
C ARG A 156 -0.62 28.65 7.99
N LYS A 157 -0.65 29.82 8.66
CA LYS A 157 0.56 30.40 9.30
C LYS A 157 0.96 29.64 10.55
N LEU A 158 0.01 29.28 11.41
CA LEU A 158 0.25 28.41 12.57
C LEU A 158 0.82 27.06 12.14
N ASN A 159 0.23 26.43 11.10
CA ASN A 159 0.66 25.14 10.57
C ASN A 159 2.10 25.14 10.01
N LYS A 160 2.61 26.31 9.54
CA LYS A 160 4.00 26.43 9.07
C LYS A 160 5.01 26.33 10.21
N VAL A 161 4.66 26.82 11.39
CA VAL A 161 5.54 26.85 12.56
C VAL A 161 5.27 25.70 13.55
N THR A 162 4.21 24.94 13.33
CA THR A 162 3.89 23.76 14.12
C THR A 162 4.81 22.60 13.75
N ILE A 163 5.37 21.92 14.74
CA ILE A 163 6.11 20.67 14.56
C ILE A 163 5.13 19.59 14.10
N LYS A 164 5.37 19.06 12.91
CA LYS A 164 4.46 18.08 12.28
C LYS A 164 4.57 16.72 12.95
N ASN A 165 3.45 16.22 13.45
CA ASN A 165 3.32 14.85 13.90
C ASN A 165 3.53 13.88 12.71
N ARG A 166 4.33 12.83 12.94
CA ARG A 166 4.65 11.80 11.94
C ARG A 166 3.90 10.50 12.18
N TYR A 167 2.74 10.57 12.82
CA TYR A 167 1.90 9.39 12.99
C TYR A 167 1.62 8.74 11.63
N PRO A 168 1.85 7.44 11.46
CA PRO A 168 1.65 6.77 10.18
C PRO A 168 0.15 6.66 9.88
N LEU A 169 -0.33 7.48 8.96
CA LEU A 169 -1.66 7.28 8.40
C LEU A 169 -1.65 6.03 7.50
N PRO A 170 -2.61 5.11 7.63
CA PRO A 170 -2.67 3.93 6.81
C PRO A 170 -2.86 4.30 5.33
N ARG A 171 -2.31 3.50 4.45
CA ARG A 171 -2.55 3.68 3.01
C ARG A 171 -3.94 3.16 2.67
N ILE A 172 -4.62 3.85 1.78
CA ILE A 172 -5.97 3.46 1.36
C ILE A 172 -5.97 2.08 0.71
N ASP A 173 -4.94 1.79 -0.10
CA ASP A 173 -4.77 0.46 -0.70
C ASP A 173 -4.68 -0.65 0.37
N ASP A 174 -3.90 -0.43 1.45
CA ASP A 174 -3.73 -1.38 2.55
C ASP A 174 -5.07 -1.61 3.30
N LEU A 175 -5.89 -0.55 3.47
CA LEU A 175 -7.21 -0.65 4.09
C LEU A 175 -8.21 -1.41 3.22
N MET A 176 -8.15 -1.23 1.89
CA MET A 176 -9.00 -1.96 0.95
C MET A 176 -8.68 -3.46 0.95
N ASP A 177 -7.41 -3.82 1.04
CA ASP A 177 -6.97 -5.22 1.05
C ASP A 177 -7.42 -5.97 2.32
N GLN A 178 -7.74 -5.27 3.42
CA GLN A 178 -8.30 -5.86 4.63
C GLN A 178 -9.75 -6.35 4.46
N LEU A 179 -10.50 -5.75 3.52
CA LEU A 179 -11.92 -6.06 3.27
C LEU A 179 -12.17 -7.38 2.54
N ARG A 180 -11.14 -8.19 2.43
CA ARG A 180 -11.12 -9.47 1.74
C ARG A 180 -12.19 -10.44 2.25
N GLY A 181 -13.00 -10.97 1.32
CA GLY A 181 -14.04 -11.96 1.62
C GLY A 181 -15.24 -11.42 2.38
N ALA A 182 -15.33 -10.10 2.59
CA ALA A 182 -16.49 -9.47 3.17
C ALA A 182 -17.67 -9.43 2.19
N SER A 183 -18.87 -9.63 2.69
CA SER A 183 -20.12 -9.58 1.93
C SER A 183 -21.14 -8.61 2.52
N VAL A 184 -20.99 -8.24 3.79
CA VAL A 184 -21.88 -7.33 4.50
C VAL A 184 -21.08 -6.19 5.10
N PHE A 185 -21.56 -4.96 4.92
CA PHE A 185 -20.86 -3.75 5.32
C PHE A 185 -21.77 -2.81 6.10
N SER A 186 -21.22 -2.15 7.12
CA SER A 186 -21.87 -1.03 7.80
C SER A 186 -20.88 0.13 7.93
N LYS A 187 -21.32 1.32 7.53
CA LYS A 187 -20.51 2.55 7.58
C LYS A 187 -21.08 3.54 8.56
N THR A 188 -20.24 4.06 9.42
CA THR A 188 -20.56 5.06 10.43
C THR A 188 -19.59 6.24 10.34
N ASP A 189 -20.11 7.47 10.29
CA ASP A 189 -19.33 8.72 10.30
C ASP A 189 -19.49 9.39 11.67
N LEU A 190 -18.38 9.79 12.31
CA LEU A 190 -18.47 10.45 13.62
C LEU A 190 -18.96 11.89 13.46
N LYS A 191 -19.86 12.31 14.35
CA LYS A 191 -20.45 13.64 14.34
C LYS A 191 -19.43 14.68 14.77
N SER A 192 -18.93 15.52 13.83
CA SER A 192 -17.88 16.51 14.12
C SER A 192 -16.71 15.91 14.91
N GLY A 193 -16.17 14.76 14.45
CA GLY A 193 -15.25 13.90 15.22
C GLY A 193 -14.13 14.67 15.91
N TYR A 194 -13.51 15.66 15.26
CA TYR A 194 -12.44 16.47 15.87
C TYR A 194 -12.91 17.26 17.09
N HIS A 195 -14.13 17.81 17.09
CA HIS A 195 -14.68 18.52 18.23
C HIS A 195 -14.97 17.62 19.45
N GLN A 196 -14.86 16.30 19.31
CA GLN A 196 -15.01 15.36 20.42
C GLN A 196 -13.70 15.11 21.19
N ILE A 197 -12.60 15.78 20.82
CA ILE A 197 -11.31 15.76 21.56
C ILE A 197 -11.04 17.15 22.10
N ARG A 198 -10.59 17.24 23.36
CA ARG A 198 -10.20 18.49 24.01
C ARG A 198 -8.82 18.97 23.54
N VAL A 199 -8.63 20.28 23.53
CA VAL A 199 -7.32 20.90 23.43
C VAL A 199 -6.70 20.97 24.81
N ARG A 200 -5.40 20.71 24.92
CA ARG A 200 -4.63 20.91 26.16
C ARG A 200 -4.71 22.37 26.61
N ASP A 201 -4.91 22.60 27.89
CA ASP A 201 -5.14 23.94 28.43
C ASP A 201 -4.06 24.96 28.02
N GLU A 202 -2.79 24.56 27.99
CA GLU A 202 -1.65 25.39 27.57
C GLU A 202 -1.72 25.80 26.07
N ASP A 203 -2.41 25.04 25.26
CA ASP A 203 -2.47 25.20 23.80
C ASP A 203 -3.76 25.88 23.32
N ILE A 204 -4.74 26.04 24.19
CA ILE A 204 -6.03 26.67 23.86
C ILE A 204 -5.80 28.04 23.21
N GLN A 205 -4.92 28.86 23.79
CA GLN A 205 -4.61 30.22 23.30
C GLN A 205 -4.07 30.22 21.88
N LYS A 206 -3.37 29.14 21.43
CA LYS A 206 -2.82 29.02 20.08
C LYS A 206 -3.90 28.77 19.02
N THR A 207 -5.08 28.30 19.42
CA THR A 207 -6.23 28.08 18.53
C THR A 207 -7.06 29.31 18.26
N ALA A 208 -6.68 30.46 18.83
CA ALA A 208 -7.46 31.66 18.77
C ALA A 208 -7.67 32.18 17.34
N PHE A 209 -8.88 32.70 17.09
CA PHE A 209 -9.28 33.23 15.81
C PHE A 209 -10.04 34.56 15.95
N ARG A 210 -9.91 35.40 14.93
CA ARG A 210 -10.49 36.76 14.91
C ARG A 210 -11.59 36.88 13.88
N THR A 211 -12.68 37.47 14.32
CA THR A 211 -13.82 37.80 13.47
C THR A 211 -14.22 39.28 13.68
N ARG A 212 -15.15 39.78 12.89
CA ARG A 212 -15.74 41.12 13.13
C ARG A 212 -16.49 41.19 14.46
N TYR A 213 -16.99 40.05 14.95
CA TYR A 213 -17.84 39.99 16.19
C TYR A 213 -17.05 39.75 17.47
N GLY A 214 -15.77 39.48 17.37
CA GLY A 214 -14.92 39.26 18.53
C GLY A 214 -13.74 38.33 18.23
N HIS A 215 -13.01 38.06 19.30
CA HIS A 215 -11.87 37.17 19.37
C HIS A 215 -12.25 35.96 20.22
N TYR A 216 -12.07 34.75 19.67
CA TYR A 216 -12.48 33.50 20.26
C TYR A 216 -11.35 32.49 20.19
N GLU A 217 -11.37 31.46 21.05
CA GLU A 217 -10.45 30.33 21.05
C GLU A 217 -11.21 29.04 21.24
N PHE A 218 -10.70 27.94 20.64
CA PHE A 218 -11.31 26.64 20.73
C PHE A 218 -10.86 25.89 22.00
N LEU A 219 -11.80 25.31 22.72
CA LEU A 219 -11.59 24.37 23.82
C LEU A 219 -11.51 22.93 23.34
N VAL A 220 -11.96 22.69 22.11
CA VAL A 220 -11.93 21.39 21.44
C VAL A 220 -11.07 21.48 20.19
N MET A 221 -10.57 20.34 19.70
CA MET A 221 -9.68 20.28 18.55
C MET A 221 -10.34 20.86 17.30
N PRO A 222 -9.84 21.97 16.75
CA PRO A 222 -10.47 22.61 15.60
C PRO A 222 -10.11 21.95 14.27
N PHE A 223 -10.98 22.12 13.27
CA PHE A 223 -10.63 21.78 11.90
C PHE A 223 -9.57 22.72 11.34
N GLY A 224 -8.69 22.21 10.46
CA GLY A 224 -7.68 23.01 9.75
C GLY A 224 -6.30 23.06 10.40
N VAL A 225 -6.12 22.56 11.62
CA VAL A 225 -4.80 22.42 12.26
C VAL A 225 -4.06 21.18 11.76
N THR A 226 -2.75 21.29 11.54
CA THR A 226 -1.96 20.28 10.79
C THR A 226 -1.90 18.91 11.47
N ASN A 227 -1.90 18.87 12.81
CA ASN A 227 -1.73 17.61 13.57
C ASN A 227 -3.06 16.94 13.96
N ALA A 228 -4.22 17.56 13.68
CA ALA A 228 -5.53 17.01 14.06
C ALA A 228 -5.80 15.62 13.47
N PRO A 229 -5.58 15.37 12.17
CA PRO A 229 -5.80 14.03 11.59
C PRO A 229 -4.94 12.96 12.25
N ALA A 230 -3.68 13.28 12.55
CA ALA A 230 -2.72 12.34 13.16
C ALA A 230 -3.10 11.96 14.59
N ILE A 231 -3.48 12.94 15.41
CA ILE A 231 -3.87 12.72 16.81
C ILE A 231 -5.21 11.98 16.86
N PHE A 232 -6.16 12.37 16.01
CA PHE A 232 -7.44 11.70 15.94
C PHE A 232 -7.31 10.23 15.50
N MET A 233 -6.50 9.97 14.47
CA MET A 233 -6.24 8.61 14.00
C MET A 233 -5.53 7.76 15.08
N ALA A 234 -4.58 8.34 15.82
CA ALA A 234 -3.93 7.67 16.96
C ALA A 234 -4.94 7.27 18.03
N TYR A 235 -5.88 8.15 18.33
CA TYR A 235 -6.95 7.90 19.29
C TYR A 235 -7.89 6.78 18.80
N MET A 236 -8.36 6.86 17.56
CA MET A 236 -9.24 5.87 16.95
C MET A 236 -8.58 4.48 16.88
N ASN A 237 -7.33 4.41 16.45
CA ASN A 237 -6.58 3.15 16.42
C ASN A 237 -6.38 2.55 17.81
N ARG A 238 -6.33 3.37 18.85
CA ARG A 238 -6.21 2.88 20.23
C ARG A 238 -7.50 2.25 20.72
N ILE A 239 -8.65 2.89 20.52
CA ILE A 239 -9.94 2.39 21.01
C ILE A 239 -10.40 1.15 20.23
N PHE A 240 -10.07 1.06 18.94
CA PHE A 240 -10.41 -0.08 18.10
C PHE A 240 -9.28 -1.11 17.95
N HIS A 241 -8.18 -0.99 18.69
CA HIS A 241 -6.98 -1.82 18.55
C HIS A 241 -7.26 -3.33 18.48
N SER A 242 -8.20 -3.81 19.30
CA SER A 242 -8.55 -5.24 19.36
C SER A 242 -9.31 -5.75 18.14
N PHE A 243 -9.89 -4.85 17.33
CA PHE A 243 -10.80 -5.14 16.21
C PHE A 243 -10.20 -4.74 14.85
N LEU A 244 -9.16 -3.91 14.85
CA LEU A 244 -8.42 -3.58 13.62
C LEU A 244 -7.89 -4.84 12.96
N ASP A 245 -7.83 -4.85 11.63
CA ASP A 245 -7.38 -5.95 10.78
C ASP A 245 -8.25 -7.24 10.87
N LYS A 246 -9.35 -7.21 11.65
CA LYS A 246 -10.27 -8.34 11.80
C LYS A 246 -11.61 -8.08 11.13
N PHE A 247 -12.31 -7.05 11.56
CA PHE A 247 -13.64 -6.70 11.06
C PHE A 247 -13.96 -5.19 11.09
N VAL A 248 -12.97 -4.35 11.47
CA VAL A 248 -13.12 -2.89 11.52
C VAL A 248 -11.99 -2.22 10.78
N VAL A 249 -12.34 -1.32 9.89
CA VAL A 249 -11.43 -0.37 9.24
C VAL A 249 -11.79 1.04 9.69
N VAL A 250 -10.80 1.79 10.14
CA VAL A 250 -10.96 3.19 10.55
C VAL A 250 -10.09 4.09 9.69
N PHE A 251 -10.68 5.15 9.17
CA PHE A 251 -9.93 6.20 8.49
C PHE A 251 -10.45 7.58 8.89
N ILE A 252 -9.74 8.21 9.83
CA ILE A 252 -10.12 9.47 10.46
C ILE A 252 -11.53 9.36 11.09
N ASP A 253 -12.53 10.06 10.55
CA ASP A 253 -13.90 10.09 11.06
C ASP A 253 -14.78 8.92 10.57
N ASP A 254 -14.37 8.25 9.48
CA ASP A 254 -15.09 7.14 8.85
C ASP A 254 -14.74 5.80 9.52
N ILE A 255 -15.73 5.07 10.01
CA ILE A 255 -15.62 3.70 10.56
C ILE A 255 -16.38 2.77 9.64
N LEU A 256 -15.72 1.73 9.15
CA LEU A 256 -16.32 0.68 8.32
C LEU A 256 -16.23 -0.66 9.07
N VAL A 257 -17.39 -1.25 9.32
CA VAL A 257 -17.53 -2.62 9.84
C VAL A 257 -17.81 -3.54 8.68
N TYR A 258 -17.11 -4.67 8.60
CA TYR A 258 -17.27 -5.64 7.52
C TYR A 258 -17.28 -7.08 8.06
N SER A 259 -18.04 -7.96 7.41
CA SER A 259 -18.21 -9.35 7.84
C SER A 259 -18.50 -10.26 6.66
N LYS A 260 -18.32 -11.57 6.87
CA LYS A 260 -18.56 -12.58 5.83
C LYS A 260 -20.04 -13.01 5.79
N SER A 261 -20.75 -12.96 6.91
CA SER A 261 -22.17 -13.30 7.01
C SER A 261 -22.93 -12.23 7.80
N GLU A 262 -24.26 -12.27 7.74
CA GLU A 262 -25.12 -11.35 8.48
C GLU A 262 -25.06 -11.61 9.99
N GLU A 263 -24.94 -12.87 10.41
CA GLU A 263 -24.87 -13.24 11.82
C GLU A 263 -23.58 -12.71 12.47
N GLU A 264 -22.42 -12.92 11.83
CA GLU A 264 -21.17 -12.34 12.27
C GLU A 264 -21.23 -10.81 12.30
N HIS A 265 -21.94 -10.21 11.34
CA HIS A 265 -22.06 -8.76 11.23
C HIS A 265 -22.86 -8.16 12.40
N GLU A 266 -23.88 -8.84 12.89
CA GLU A 266 -24.62 -8.43 14.08
C GLU A 266 -23.72 -8.32 15.31
N GLU A 267 -22.90 -9.33 15.54
CA GLU A 267 -21.96 -9.35 16.66
C GLU A 267 -20.89 -8.26 16.52
N HIS A 268 -20.28 -8.15 15.35
CA HIS A 268 -19.25 -7.14 15.07
C HIS A 268 -19.79 -5.72 15.24
N LEU A 269 -21.00 -5.44 14.73
CA LEU A 269 -21.61 -4.14 14.86
C LEU A 269 -21.92 -3.80 16.32
N ARG A 270 -22.41 -4.77 17.11
CA ARG A 270 -22.68 -4.63 18.54
C ARG A 270 -21.40 -4.26 19.31
N LEU A 271 -20.29 -4.93 19.03
CA LEU A 271 -18.99 -4.63 19.64
C LEU A 271 -18.50 -3.22 19.32
N VAL A 272 -18.63 -2.79 18.06
CA VAL A 272 -18.22 -1.45 17.63
C VAL A 272 -19.05 -0.37 18.29
N LEU A 273 -20.38 -0.54 18.33
CA LEU A 273 -21.27 0.42 18.99
C LEU A 273 -21.04 0.48 20.50
N GLN A 274 -20.72 -0.66 21.12
CA GLN A 274 -20.34 -0.71 22.54
C GLN A 274 -19.07 0.12 22.82
N VAL A 275 -18.01 -0.01 21.99
CA VAL A 275 -16.80 0.81 22.12
C VAL A 275 -17.08 2.29 21.98
N LEU A 276 -17.93 2.68 21.01
CA LEU A 276 -18.33 4.08 20.84
C LEU A 276 -19.06 4.61 22.07
N ARG A 277 -20.00 3.83 22.66
CA ARG A 277 -20.71 4.15 23.89
C ARG A 277 -19.77 4.33 25.08
N GLU A 278 -18.90 3.36 25.34
CA GLU A 278 -17.92 3.39 26.43
C GLU A 278 -16.94 4.57 26.29
N SER A 279 -16.52 4.83 25.06
CA SER A 279 -15.65 5.96 24.75
C SER A 279 -16.40 7.30 24.70
N LYS A 280 -17.74 7.33 24.88
CA LYS A 280 -18.59 8.51 24.74
C LYS A 280 -18.33 9.25 23.42
N LEU A 281 -18.22 8.50 22.33
CA LEU A 281 -18.11 9.01 20.96
C LEU A 281 -19.47 8.97 20.30
N TYR A 282 -19.83 10.05 19.63
CA TYR A 282 -21.12 10.22 19.01
C TYR A 282 -21.03 10.15 17.50
N ALA A 283 -21.89 9.37 16.88
CA ALA A 283 -21.99 9.20 15.45
C ALA A 283 -23.08 10.10 14.85
N ASN A 284 -22.97 10.34 13.54
CA ASN A 284 -23.89 11.22 12.81
C ASN A 284 -25.09 10.41 12.27
N PRO A 285 -26.30 10.62 12.78
CA PRO A 285 -27.47 9.87 12.36
C PRO A 285 -27.84 10.01 10.87
N SER A 286 -27.47 11.12 10.22
CA SER A 286 -27.76 11.35 8.79
C SER A 286 -26.78 10.72 7.82
N LYS A 287 -25.74 10.05 8.30
CA LYS A 287 -24.68 9.42 7.50
C LYS A 287 -24.41 7.98 7.92
N LEU A 288 -25.45 7.28 8.32
CA LEU A 288 -25.39 5.90 8.74
C LEU A 288 -25.86 5.00 7.62
N TYR A 289 -25.08 3.98 7.34
CA TYR A 289 -25.40 2.96 6.36
C TYR A 289 -25.13 1.62 6.99
N PHE A 290 -26.16 0.80 7.16
CA PHE A 290 -26.08 -0.49 7.82
C PHE A 290 -26.54 -1.61 6.90
N TRP A 291 -25.98 -2.81 7.05
CA TRP A 291 -26.39 -4.02 6.35
C TRP A 291 -26.36 -3.90 4.82
N LEU A 292 -25.31 -3.27 4.30
CA LEU A 292 -25.14 -3.08 2.86
C LEU A 292 -24.37 -4.24 2.24
N GLU A 293 -24.80 -4.69 1.07
CA GLU A 293 -24.01 -5.58 0.19
C GLU A 293 -22.93 -4.82 -0.58
N GLU A 294 -23.12 -3.50 -0.73
CA GLU A 294 -22.22 -2.58 -1.43
C GLU A 294 -22.10 -1.27 -0.66
N VAL A 295 -20.87 -0.78 -0.46
CA VAL A 295 -20.61 0.44 0.32
C VAL A 295 -19.67 1.40 -0.38
N ASN A 296 -20.00 2.70 -0.32
CA ASN A 296 -19.10 3.79 -0.73
C ASN A 296 -18.13 4.14 0.41
N PHE A 297 -16.86 3.79 0.26
CA PHE A 297 -15.82 4.07 1.25
C PHE A 297 -14.58 4.68 0.60
N LEU A 298 -14.13 5.81 1.12
CA LEU A 298 -12.95 6.54 0.63
C LEU A 298 -12.93 6.75 -0.89
N GLY A 299 -14.10 7.01 -1.51
CA GLY A 299 -14.23 7.26 -2.95
C GLY A 299 -14.13 6.01 -3.82
N HIS A 300 -14.31 4.84 -3.25
CA HIS A 300 -14.45 3.57 -3.94
C HIS A 300 -15.78 2.92 -3.59
N VAL A 301 -16.29 2.14 -4.50
CA VAL A 301 -17.42 1.25 -4.29
C VAL A 301 -16.88 -0.13 -4.00
N ILE A 302 -17.23 -0.67 -2.84
CA ILE A 302 -16.73 -1.96 -2.35
C ILE A 302 -17.92 -2.92 -2.27
N SER A 303 -17.79 -4.09 -2.86
CA SER A 303 -18.78 -5.16 -2.83
C SER A 303 -18.10 -6.53 -2.71
N LYS A 304 -18.89 -7.59 -2.59
CA LYS A 304 -18.41 -8.96 -2.63
C LYS A 304 -17.62 -9.29 -3.92
N GLU A 305 -17.95 -8.63 -5.03
CA GLU A 305 -17.31 -8.85 -6.33
C GLU A 305 -15.94 -8.19 -6.44
N GLY A 306 -15.68 -7.15 -5.62
CA GLY A 306 -14.42 -6.42 -5.62
C GLY A 306 -14.59 -4.92 -5.36
N ILE A 307 -13.62 -4.16 -5.87
CA ILE A 307 -13.53 -2.70 -5.70
C ILE A 307 -13.73 -2.02 -7.06
N ALA A 308 -14.58 -1.01 -7.11
CA ALA A 308 -14.82 -0.15 -8.27
C ALA A 308 -14.57 1.33 -7.92
N VAL A 309 -14.48 2.16 -8.95
CA VAL A 309 -14.37 3.62 -8.78
C VAL A 309 -15.76 4.20 -8.45
N ASP A 310 -15.84 5.16 -7.53
CA ASP A 310 -17.08 5.83 -7.16
C ASP A 310 -17.64 6.64 -8.36
N PRO A 311 -18.86 6.36 -8.84
CA PRO A 311 -19.49 7.05 -9.96
C PRO A 311 -19.52 8.56 -9.81
N ALA A 312 -19.80 9.08 -8.61
CA ALA A 312 -19.83 10.52 -8.33
C ALA A 312 -18.46 11.19 -8.51
N LYS A 313 -17.37 10.44 -8.41
CA LYS A 313 -16.02 10.92 -8.70
C LYS A 313 -15.70 10.86 -10.19
N ILE A 314 -16.22 9.85 -10.88
CA ILE A 314 -16.13 9.75 -12.35
C ILE A 314 -16.81 10.97 -12.99
N ASP A 315 -18.00 11.31 -12.57
CA ASP A 315 -18.74 12.48 -13.07
C ASP A 315 -17.95 13.78 -12.89
N ALA A 316 -17.28 13.96 -11.75
CA ALA A 316 -16.43 15.10 -11.50
C ALA A 316 -15.23 15.17 -12.46
N VAL A 317 -14.66 14.02 -12.84
CA VAL A 317 -13.57 13.95 -13.84
C VAL A 317 -14.08 14.20 -15.23
N LEU A 318 -15.25 13.67 -15.60
CA LEU A 318 -15.88 13.90 -16.90
C LEU A 318 -16.22 15.37 -17.13
N ALA A 319 -16.75 16.03 -16.09
CA ALA A 319 -17.08 17.45 -16.12
C ALA A 319 -15.85 18.38 -16.10
N TRP A 320 -14.62 17.82 -15.91
CA TRP A 320 -13.40 18.62 -15.86
C TRP A 320 -13.11 19.28 -17.20
N LYS A 321 -12.95 20.60 -17.16
CA LYS A 321 -12.60 21.38 -18.34
C LYS A 321 -11.13 21.18 -18.70
N GLN A 322 -10.80 21.43 -19.97
CA GLN A 322 -9.40 21.41 -20.44
C GLN A 322 -8.51 22.29 -19.55
N PRO A 323 -7.41 21.75 -19.01
CA PRO A 323 -6.48 22.52 -18.20
C PRO A 323 -5.84 23.66 -18.96
N GLN A 324 -5.83 24.87 -18.38
CA GLN A 324 -5.24 26.06 -18.98
C GLN A 324 -3.89 26.43 -18.36
N THR A 325 -3.58 25.90 -17.20
CA THR A 325 -2.32 26.17 -16.47
C THR A 325 -1.62 24.87 -16.03
N ALA A 326 -0.32 24.96 -15.74
CA ALA A 326 0.43 23.86 -15.18
C ALA A 326 -0.14 23.39 -13.81
N THR A 327 -0.80 24.30 -13.08
CA THR A 327 -1.47 23.99 -11.82
C THR A 327 -2.74 23.17 -12.05
N ASP A 328 -3.52 23.50 -13.08
CA ASP A 328 -4.72 22.74 -13.44
C ASP A 328 -4.35 21.32 -13.88
N VAL A 329 -3.26 21.19 -14.65
CA VAL A 329 -2.73 19.86 -15.03
C VAL A 329 -2.34 19.05 -13.80
N ARG A 330 -1.64 19.66 -12.83
CA ARG A 330 -1.27 18.96 -11.57
C ARG A 330 -2.51 18.52 -10.80
N SER A 331 -3.53 19.37 -10.72
CA SER A 331 -4.78 19.07 -10.03
C SER A 331 -5.54 17.93 -10.71
N PHE A 332 -5.67 17.96 -12.04
CA PHE A 332 -6.32 16.91 -12.80
C PHE A 332 -5.57 15.57 -12.71
N VAL A 333 -4.26 15.59 -12.99
CA VAL A 333 -3.41 14.37 -12.90
C VAL A 333 -3.34 13.84 -11.47
N GLY A 334 -3.39 14.72 -10.47
CA GLY A 334 -3.44 14.33 -9.05
C GLY A 334 -4.74 13.60 -8.72
N LEU A 335 -5.89 14.12 -9.18
CA LEU A 335 -7.19 13.48 -9.00
C LEU A 335 -7.27 12.13 -9.73
N ALA A 336 -6.91 12.11 -11.00
CA ALA A 336 -6.89 10.87 -11.78
C ALA A 336 -5.87 9.84 -11.22
N GLY A 337 -4.75 10.33 -10.69
CA GLY A 337 -3.69 9.50 -10.08
C GLY A 337 -4.13 8.77 -8.81
N TYR A 338 -5.18 9.23 -8.15
CA TYR A 338 -5.81 8.53 -7.03
C TYR A 338 -6.34 7.15 -7.46
N TYR A 339 -6.88 7.06 -8.69
CA TYR A 339 -7.42 5.84 -9.28
C TYR A 339 -6.45 5.11 -10.22
N ARG A 340 -5.14 5.38 -10.14
CA ARG A 340 -4.13 4.77 -11.03
C ARG A 340 -4.09 3.25 -10.97
N ARG A 341 -4.53 2.64 -9.86
CA ARG A 341 -4.62 1.17 -9.68
C ARG A 341 -5.64 0.54 -10.64
N PHE A 342 -6.64 1.31 -11.08
CA PHE A 342 -7.69 0.89 -11.99
C PHE A 342 -7.36 1.15 -13.47
N ILE A 343 -6.32 1.95 -13.73
CA ILE A 343 -6.02 2.43 -15.08
C ILE A 343 -4.79 1.76 -15.62
N GLU A 344 -5.00 0.98 -16.65
CA GLU A 344 -3.94 0.39 -17.45
C GLU A 344 -3.06 1.47 -18.09
N GLY A 345 -1.73 1.38 -17.92
CA GLY A 345 -0.78 2.31 -18.54
C GLY A 345 -0.85 3.77 -18.07
N PHE A 346 -1.40 4.06 -16.89
CA PHE A 346 -1.59 5.41 -16.36
C PHE A 346 -0.37 6.33 -16.56
N ALA A 347 0.84 5.86 -16.20
CA ALA A 347 2.06 6.68 -16.30
C ALA A 347 2.38 7.13 -17.74
N LYS A 348 2.03 6.32 -18.72
CA LYS A 348 2.24 6.58 -20.15
C LYS A 348 1.18 7.57 -20.68
N ILE A 349 -0.08 7.34 -20.30
CA ILE A 349 -1.19 8.23 -20.67
C ILE A 349 -0.94 9.64 -20.18
N VAL A 350 -0.50 9.83 -18.93
CA VAL A 350 -0.28 11.15 -18.34
C VAL A 350 1.05 11.81 -18.76
N ALA A 351 1.95 11.08 -19.45
CA ALA A 351 3.29 11.57 -19.79
C ALA A 351 3.30 12.91 -20.54
N PRO A 352 2.49 13.14 -21.59
CA PRO A 352 2.45 14.42 -22.30
C PRO A 352 2.02 15.59 -21.40
N MET A 353 1.01 15.37 -20.56
CA MET A 353 0.51 16.38 -19.62
C MET A 353 1.53 16.67 -18.51
N THR A 354 2.18 15.65 -17.95
CA THR A 354 3.17 15.84 -16.88
C THR A 354 4.43 16.58 -17.36
N GLN A 355 4.76 16.53 -18.65
CA GLN A 355 5.83 17.35 -19.21
C GLN A 355 5.55 18.86 -19.06
N LEU A 356 4.29 19.30 -19.20
CA LEU A 356 3.90 20.70 -19.03
C LEU A 356 4.05 21.22 -17.58
N THR A 357 4.22 20.31 -16.61
CA THR A 357 4.39 20.67 -15.20
C THR A 357 5.84 20.81 -14.76
N ARG A 358 6.80 20.58 -15.66
CA ARG A 358 8.24 20.70 -15.37
C ARG A 358 8.63 22.17 -15.19
N LYS A 359 9.67 22.38 -14.38
CA LYS A 359 10.27 23.69 -14.18
C LYS A 359 10.87 24.19 -15.51
N ASP A 360 10.72 25.48 -15.78
CA ASP A 360 11.28 26.17 -16.95
C ASP A 360 10.72 25.72 -18.31
N GLN A 361 9.54 25.08 -18.35
CA GLN A 361 8.86 24.70 -19.57
C GLN A 361 7.66 25.63 -19.83
N PRO A 362 7.56 26.29 -21.01
CA PRO A 362 6.39 27.07 -21.34
C PRO A 362 5.15 26.19 -21.43
N PHE A 363 4.03 26.68 -20.93
CA PHE A 363 2.77 25.95 -21.02
C PHE A 363 2.21 26.04 -22.43
N ALA A 364 2.25 24.95 -23.18
CA ALA A 364 1.67 24.80 -24.49
C ALA A 364 0.83 23.51 -24.56
N TRP A 365 -0.49 23.65 -24.59
CA TRP A 365 -1.38 22.50 -24.72
C TRP A 365 -1.36 21.99 -26.16
N THR A 366 -0.83 20.81 -26.36
CA THR A 366 -0.68 20.16 -27.67
C THR A 366 -1.79 19.17 -27.92
N GLU A 367 -2.01 18.76 -29.18
CA GLU A 367 -2.95 17.70 -29.56
C GLU A 367 -2.66 16.39 -28.78
N LYS A 368 -1.38 16.06 -28.52
CA LYS A 368 -0.99 14.92 -27.71
C LYS A 368 -1.46 15.03 -26.26
N CYS A 369 -1.50 16.23 -25.71
CA CYS A 369 -2.03 16.48 -24.36
C CYS A 369 -3.55 16.30 -24.34
N GLU A 370 -4.25 16.79 -25.40
CA GLU A 370 -5.69 16.62 -25.52
C GLU A 370 -6.07 15.15 -25.65
N LEU A 371 -5.42 14.40 -26.54
CA LEU A 371 -5.65 12.96 -26.68
C LEU A 371 -5.39 12.21 -25.36
N SER A 372 -4.34 12.57 -24.62
CA SER A 372 -4.05 11.98 -23.32
C SER A 372 -5.10 12.32 -22.27
N PHE A 373 -5.62 13.55 -22.32
CA PHE A 373 -6.67 14.03 -21.42
C PHE A 373 -8.00 13.28 -21.65
N GLN A 374 -8.42 13.13 -22.90
CA GLN A 374 -9.63 12.42 -23.29
C GLN A 374 -9.50 10.91 -23.01
N LEU A 375 -8.36 10.31 -23.36
CA LEU A 375 -8.09 8.90 -23.09
C LEU A 375 -8.13 8.59 -21.59
N LEU A 376 -7.62 9.51 -20.75
CA LEU A 376 -7.64 9.31 -19.30
C LEU A 376 -9.06 9.38 -18.74
N LYS A 377 -9.90 10.27 -19.26
CA LYS A 377 -11.33 10.32 -18.94
C LYS A 377 -12.05 9.03 -19.35
N GLU A 378 -11.84 8.56 -20.57
CA GLU A 378 -12.42 7.31 -21.08
C GLU A 378 -12.01 6.12 -20.18
N ARG A 379 -10.72 5.98 -19.85
CA ARG A 379 -10.21 4.86 -19.03
C ARG A 379 -10.74 4.89 -17.60
N LEU A 380 -11.05 6.06 -17.05
CA LEU A 380 -11.69 6.17 -15.75
C LEU A 380 -13.16 5.75 -15.76
N THR A 381 -13.88 6.03 -16.84
CA THR A 381 -15.29 5.65 -17.01
C THR A 381 -15.47 4.17 -17.31
N THR A 382 -14.49 3.57 -17.99
CA THR A 382 -14.51 2.15 -18.37
C THR A 382 -13.64 1.29 -17.45
N SER A 383 -13.29 1.79 -16.26
CA SER A 383 -12.40 1.09 -15.35
C SER A 383 -13.04 -0.23 -14.87
N PRO A 384 -12.28 -1.34 -14.87
CA PRO A 384 -12.79 -2.64 -14.43
C PRO A 384 -13.01 -2.67 -12.92
N VAL A 385 -13.89 -3.55 -12.46
CA VAL A 385 -13.96 -3.95 -11.05
C VAL A 385 -12.70 -4.77 -10.73
N LEU A 386 -11.88 -4.29 -9.80
CA LEU A 386 -10.70 -4.99 -9.33
C LEU A 386 -11.08 -6.01 -8.26
N VAL A 387 -10.52 -7.21 -8.36
CA VAL A 387 -10.79 -8.27 -7.39
C VAL A 387 -9.99 -8.03 -6.11
N LEU A 388 -10.60 -8.27 -4.96
CA LEU A 388 -9.89 -8.35 -3.69
C LEU A 388 -9.08 -9.65 -3.66
N PRO A 389 -7.76 -9.58 -3.42
CA PRO A 389 -6.90 -10.74 -3.51
C PRO A 389 -7.19 -11.76 -2.40
N GLN A 390 -7.12 -13.06 -2.70
CA GLN A 390 -7.27 -14.15 -1.74
C GLN A 390 -5.90 -14.66 -1.28
N SER A 391 -5.73 -14.91 0.04
CA SER A 391 -4.40 -15.25 0.62
C SER A 391 -3.86 -16.59 0.19
N ASP A 392 -4.76 -17.55 -0.07
CA ASP A 392 -4.43 -18.96 -0.26
C ASP A 392 -4.28 -19.35 -1.73
N GLU A 393 -4.55 -18.38 -2.63
CA GLU A 393 -4.52 -18.59 -4.07
C GLU A 393 -3.26 -17.99 -4.70
N PRO A 394 -2.67 -18.67 -5.71
CA PRO A 394 -1.44 -18.20 -6.35
C PRO A 394 -1.68 -16.92 -7.14
N TYR A 395 -0.71 -16.02 -7.11
CA TYR A 395 -0.69 -14.80 -7.92
C TYR A 395 0.00 -15.03 -9.27
N GLU A 396 -0.45 -14.28 -10.25
CA GLU A 396 0.16 -14.14 -11.56
C GLU A 396 0.60 -12.68 -11.75
N VAL A 397 1.86 -12.44 -12.08
CA VAL A 397 2.41 -11.09 -12.31
C VAL A 397 2.85 -10.98 -13.75
N TYR A 398 2.23 -10.12 -14.51
CA TYR A 398 2.60 -9.82 -15.88
C TYR A 398 3.43 -8.56 -15.92
N CYS A 399 4.64 -8.64 -16.49
CA CYS A 399 5.58 -7.53 -16.58
C CYS A 399 5.96 -7.26 -18.03
N ASP A 400 6.08 -5.99 -18.37
CA ASP A 400 6.56 -5.54 -19.67
C ASP A 400 7.29 -4.20 -19.55
N ALA A 401 8.29 -3.98 -20.39
CA ALA A 401 9.07 -2.77 -20.43
C ALA A 401 9.21 -2.19 -21.84
N SER A 402 9.19 -0.89 -21.92
CA SER A 402 9.50 -0.15 -23.14
C SER A 402 10.48 1.00 -22.86
N HIS A 403 11.05 1.60 -23.89
CA HIS A 403 11.85 2.81 -23.74
C HIS A 403 11.07 4.01 -23.16
N GLN A 404 9.77 3.92 -22.98
CA GLN A 404 8.93 4.98 -22.39
C GLN A 404 8.63 4.75 -20.91
N GLY A 405 8.46 3.49 -20.48
CA GLY A 405 8.07 3.17 -19.13
C GLY A 405 8.04 1.68 -18.85
N LEU A 406 7.75 1.35 -17.60
CA LEU A 406 7.52 0.00 -17.11
C LEU A 406 6.03 -0.16 -16.85
N GLY A 407 5.48 -1.33 -17.19
CA GLY A 407 4.10 -1.70 -16.99
C GLY A 407 4.00 -3.07 -16.34
N CYS A 408 3.11 -3.24 -15.36
CA CYS A 408 2.90 -4.50 -14.67
C CYS A 408 1.43 -4.67 -14.30
N VAL A 409 0.96 -5.91 -14.27
CA VAL A 409 -0.39 -6.28 -13.84
C VAL A 409 -0.29 -7.40 -12.82
N LEU A 410 -0.95 -7.26 -11.70
CA LEU A 410 -1.15 -8.31 -10.71
C LEU A 410 -2.51 -8.95 -10.96
N MET A 411 -2.54 -10.26 -11.11
CA MET A 411 -3.75 -11.02 -11.38
C MET A 411 -3.87 -12.20 -10.41
N GLN A 412 -5.10 -12.68 -10.28
CA GLN A 412 -5.45 -13.89 -9.58
C GLN A 412 -6.64 -14.52 -10.31
N HIS A 413 -6.58 -15.81 -10.64
CA HIS A 413 -7.61 -16.50 -11.48
C HIS A 413 -7.93 -15.77 -12.79
N LYS A 414 -6.91 -15.19 -13.45
CA LYS A 414 -7.08 -14.38 -14.67
C LYS A 414 -7.94 -13.12 -14.48
N ARG A 415 -8.20 -12.71 -13.26
CA ARG A 415 -8.89 -11.45 -12.92
C ARG A 415 -7.87 -10.45 -12.35
N VAL A 416 -8.03 -9.19 -12.68
CA VAL A 416 -7.06 -8.14 -12.29
C VAL A 416 -7.27 -7.74 -10.84
N VAL A 417 -6.18 -7.75 -10.07
CA VAL A 417 -6.11 -7.22 -8.71
C VAL A 417 -5.59 -5.76 -8.72
N ALA A 418 -4.57 -5.48 -9.52
CA ALA A 418 -4.03 -4.13 -9.61
C ALA A 418 -3.18 -3.92 -10.87
N TYR A 419 -3.21 -2.70 -11.40
CA TYR A 419 -2.27 -2.22 -12.42
C TYR A 419 -1.16 -1.39 -11.77
N ALA A 420 0.06 -1.49 -12.29
CA ALA A 420 1.16 -0.61 -11.91
C ALA A 420 1.95 -0.16 -13.13
N SER A 421 2.26 1.14 -13.20
CA SER A 421 3.11 1.68 -14.26
C SER A 421 3.92 2.86 -13.77
N ARG A 422 5.11 3.07 -14.35
CA ARG A 422 5.91 4.27 -14.14
C ARG A 422 6.75 4.62 -15.35
N GLN A 423 7.05 5.91 -15.51
CA GLN A 423 8.02 6.37 -16.50
C GLN A 423 9.44 5.95 -16.12
N LEU A 424 10.30 5.76 -17.13
CA LEU A 424 11.72 5.52 -16.91
C LEU A 424 12.40 6.77 -16.36
N LYS A 425 13.30 6.56 -15.41
CA LYS A 425 14.26 7.59 -14.96
C LYS A 425 15.26 7.88 -16.07
N VAL A 426 15.90 9.05 -16.01
CA VAL A 426 16.85 9.49 -17.06
C VAL A 426 17.92 8.44 -17.34
N HIS A 427 18.51 7.86 -16.30
CA HIS A 427 19.55 6.83 -16.43
C HIS A 427 19.00 5.45 -16.89
N GLU A 428 17.73 5.13 -16.63
CA GLU A 428 17.12 3.88 -17.03
C GLU A 428 16.84 3.81 -18.53
N LYS A 429 16.72 4.96 -19.20
CA LYS A 429 16.55 5.03 -20.67
C LYS A 429 17.72 4.44 -21.45
N ASN A 430 18.90 4.39 -20.84
CA ASN A 430 20.11 3.85 -21.42
C ASN A 430 20.32 2.36 -21.07
N TYR A 431 19.33 1.71 -20.44
CA TYR A 431 19.43 0.30 -20.12
C TYR A 431 19.17 -0.56 -21.38
N PRO A 432 19.89 -1.66 -21.55
CA PRO A 432 19.55 -2.64 -22.57
C PRO A 432 18.19 -3.28 -22.28
N THR A 433 17.51 -3.79 -23.28
CA THR A 433 16.13 -4.30 -23.20
C THR A 433 15.94 -5.33 -22.08
N HIS A 434 16.84 -6.29 -21.96
CA HIS A 434 16.78 -7.30 -20.89
C HIS A 434 16.88 -6.71 -19.48
N ASP A 435 17.61 -5.61 -19.29
CA ASP A 435 17.70 -4.91 -18.02
C ASP A 435 16.43 -4.08 -17.75
N LEU A 436 15.79 -3.54 -18.80
CA LEU A 436 14.49 -2.85 -18.66
C LEU A 436 13.40 -3.83 -18.24
N GLU A 437 13.36 -5.01 -18.86
CA GLU A 437 12.41 -6.07 -18.51
C GLU A 437 12.63 -6.55 -17.06
N LEU A 438 13.87 -6.79 -16.67
CA LEU A 438 14.20 -7.13 -15.30
C LEU A 438 13.82 -6.00 -14.31
N ALA A 439 14.00 -4.74 -14.73
CA ALA A 439 13.59 -3.59 -13.93
C ALA A 439 12.07 -3.53 -13.75
N ALA A 440 11.27 -3.99 -14.74
CA ALA A 440 9.82 -4.11 -14.60
C ALA A 440 9.45 -5.18 -13.58
N VAL A 441 10.10 -6.35 -13.61
CA VAL A 441 9.89 -7.40 -12.60
C VAL A 441 10.22 -6.88 -11.20
N VAL A 442 11.39 -6.29 -11.00
CA VAL A 442 11.81 -5.73 -9.71
C VAL A 442 10.86 -4.60 -9.24
N PHE A 443 10.33 -3.83 -10.17
CA PHE A 443 9.36 -2.78 -9.87
C PHE A 443 8.04 -3.37 -9.37
N ALA A 444 7.51 -4.39 -10.04
CA ALA A 444 6.31 -5.12 -9.63
C ALA A 444 6.46 -5.72 -8.23
N LEU A 445 7.55 -6.46 -8.00
CA LEU A 445 7.81 -7.10 -6.70
C LEU A 445 7.96 -6.12 -5.55
N LYS A 446 8.50 -4.91 -5.80
CA LYS A 446 8.60 -3.86 -4.80
C LYS A 446 7.27 -3.21 -4.46
N ILE A 447 6.41 -2.97 -5.46
CA ILE A 447 5.09 -2.37 -5.25
C ILE A 447 4.16 -3.34 -4.53
N TRP A 448 4.13 -4.59 -4.97
CA TRP A 448 3.23 -5.62 -4.46
C TRP A 448 3.89 -6.55 -3.43
N ARG A 449 4.94 -6.08 -2.75
CA ARG A 449 5.65 -6.87 -1.76
C ARG A 449 4.71 -7.42 -0.67
N HIS A 450 3.74 -6.63 -0.25
CA HIS A 450 2.75 -7.00 0.78
C HIS A 450 1.82 -8.14 0.35
N HIS A 451 1.61 -8.34 -0.96
CA HIS A 451 0.86 -9.47 -1.50
C HIS A 451 1.74 -10.69 -1.80
N LEU A 452 2.97 -10.45 -2.29
CA LEU A 452 3.82 -11.48 -2.90
C LEU A 452 4.83 -12.08 -1.94
N TYR A 453 5.11 -11.41 -0.81
CA TYR A 453 6.09 -11.89 0.15
C TYR A 453 5.55 -13.08 0.94
N GLY A 454 6.25 -14.24 0.84
CA GLY A 454 5.85 -15.48 1.51
C GLY A 454 4.82 -16.33 0.75
N CYS A 455 4.38 -15.88 -0.43
CA CYS A 455 3.52 -16.65 -1.35
C CYS A 455 4.35 -17.19 -2.53
N THR A 456 3.90 -18.30 -3.12
CA THR A 456 4.42 -18.82 -4.38
C THR A 456 3.61 -18.22 -5.53
N PHE A 457 4.26 -17.68 -6.56
CA PHE A 457 3.58 -17.04 -7.69
C PHE A 457 4.37 -17.18 -8.99
N VAL A 458 3.72 -16.83 -10.11
CA VAL A 458 4.33 -16.88 -11.45
C VAL A 458 4.51 -15.47 -11.99
N VAL A 459 5.69 -15.19 -12.54
CA VAL A 459 5.99 -13.92 -13.24
C VAL A 459 6.09 -14.19 -14.73
N PHE A 460 5.32 -13.47 -15.52
CA PHE A 460 5.32 -13.55 -16.97
C PHE A 460 6.04 -12.33 -17.58
N SER A 461 6.97 -12.58 -18.51
CA SER A 461 7.64 -11.55 -19.30
C SER A 461 7.79 -12.00 -20.75
N ASP A 462 7.79 -11.07 -21.69
CA ASP A 462 7.94 -11.35 -23.13
C ASP A 462 9.39 -11.50 -23.59
N HIS A 463 10.36 -11.38 -22.68
CA HIS A 463 11.79 -11.45 -23.01
C HIS A 463 12.42 -12.79 -22.61
N LYS A 464 12.66 -13.67 -23.60
CA LYS A 464 13.23 -15.00 -23.39
C LYS A 464 14.52 -15.05 -22.61
N SER A 465 15.41 -14.02 -22.73
CA SER A 465 16.71 -14.03 -22.07
C SER A 465 16.63 -13.91 -20.55
N LEU A 466 15.52 -13.45 -19.99
CA LEU A 466 15.34 -13.40 -18.54
C LEU A 466 15.34 -14.79 -17.89
N LYS A 467 14.87 -15.80 -18.60
CA LYS A 467 14.92 -17.20 -18.14
C LYS A 467 16.35 -17.67 -17.85
N TYR A 468 17.33 -17.17 -18.64
CA TYR A 468 18.75 -17.53 -18.49
C TYR A 468 19.54 -16.59 -17.58
N LEU A 469 18.91 -15.54 -17.08
CA LEU A 469 19.57 -14.57 -16.20
C LEU A 469 20.08 -15.21 -14.91
N PHE A 470 19.34 -16.21 -14.41
CA PHE A 470 19.71 -16.95 -13.21
C PHE A 470 20.92 -17.89 -13.42
N ASP A 471 21.20 -18.25 -14.65
CA ASP A 471 22.29 -19.14 -15.05
C ASP A 471 23.59 -18.38 -15.44
N GLN A 472 23.55 -17.05 -15.56
CA GLN A 472 24.69 -16.25 -15.99
C GLN A 472 25.76 -16.16 -14.90
N LYS A 473 27.00 -16.53 -15.27
CA LYS A 473 28.17 -16.47 -14.38
C LYS A 473 28.60 -15.04 -14.06
N GLU A 474 28.44 -14.11 -15.00
CA GLU A 474 28.87 -12.72 -14.87
C GLU A 474 27.67 -11.78 -14.94
N LEU A 475 27.28 -11.23 -13.81
CA LEU A 475 26.23 -10.23 -13.68
C LEU A 475 26.88 -8.87 -13.40
N ASN A 476 26.36 -7.82 -14.03
CA ASN A 476 26.76 -6.45 -13.71
C ASN A 476 26.28 -6.06 -12.29
N MET A 477 26.88 -5.01 -11.69
CA MET A 477 26.58 -4.58 -10.31
C MET A 477 25.10 -4.25 -10.07
N ARG A 478 24.40 -3.79 -11.09
CA ARG A 478 22.97 -3.48 -11.04
C ARG A 478 22.13 -4.75 -11.00
N GLN A 479 22.41 -5.70 -11.89
CA GLN A 479 21.77 -7.01 -11.94
C GLN A 479 21.99 -7.77 -10.63
N ARG A 480 23.19 -7.74 -10.04
CA ARG A 480 23.47 -8.36 -8.73
C ARG A 480 22.56 -7.80 -7.64
N ARG A 481 22.39 -6.46 -7.55
CA ARG A 481 21.48 -5.84 -6.58
C ARG A 481 20.02 -6.23 -6.81
N TRP A 482 19.59 -6.37 -8.06
CA TRP A 482 18.24 -6.82 -8.36
C TRP A 482 18.05 -8.28 -8.00
N MET A 483 19.05 -9.13 -8.27
CA MET A 483 19.05 -10.55 -7.86
C MET A 483 18.94 -10.70 -6.34
N GLU A 484 19.58 -9.84 -5.55
CA GLU A 484 19.39 -9.81 -4.09
C GLU A 484 17.93 -9.54 -3.70
N THR A 485 17.27 -8.62 -4.39
CA THR A 485 15.84 -8.33 -4.15
C THR A 485 14.95 -9.51 -4.57
N LEU A 486 15.27 -10.16 -5.68
CA LEU A 486 14.51 -11.30 -6.20
C LEU A 486 14.60 -12.53 -5.29
N LYS A 487 15.70 -12.72 -4.59
CA LYS A 487 15.90 -13.83 -3.63
C LYS A 487 14.93 -13.82 -2.43
N ASP A 488 14.34 -12.67 -2.12
CA ASP A 488 13.37 -12.53 -1.04
C ASP A 488 12.01 -13.15 -1.40
N PHE A 489 11.78 -13.51 -2.67
CA PHE A 489 10.49 -13.96 -3.19
C PHE A 489 10.59 -15.40 -3.73
N ASP A 490 9.50 -16.13 -3.62
CA ASP A 490 9.36 -17.48 -4.19
C ASP A 490 8.49 -17.42 -5.45
N PHE A 491 9.13 -17.39 -6.63
CA PHE A 491 8.43 -17.26 -7.90
C PHE A 491 9.11 -18.04 -9.00
N THR A 492 8.32 -18.41 -10.01
CA THR A 492 8.80 -18.94 -11.29
C THR A 492 8.70 -17.85 -12.34
N LEU A 493 9.75 -17.74 -13.18
CA LEU A 493 9.75 -16.79 -14.29
C LEU A 493 9.44 -17.54 -15.58
N GLU A 494 8.30 -17.22 -16.18
CA GLU A 494 7.86 -17.84 -17.42
C GLU A 494 7.90 -16.87 -18.59
N TYR A 495 8.29 -17.40 -19.75
CA TYR A 495 8.21 -16.65 -20.99
C TYR A 495 6.78 -16.68 -21.52
N HIS A 496 6.20 -15.50 -21.71
CA HIS A 496 4.89 -15.35 -22.34
C HIS A 496 5.04 -14.57 -23.65
N PRO A 497 4.67 -15.13 -24.82
CA PRO A 497 4.83 -14.42 -26.09
C PRO A 497 4.09 -13.08 -26.06
N GLY A 498 4.71 -12.00 -26.53
CA GLY A 498 4.15 -10.66 -26.48
C GLY A 498 2.76 -10.52 -27.12
N LYS A 499 2.41 -11.39 -28.11
CA LYS A 499 1.05 -11.46 -28.67
C LYS A 499 -0.01 -12.00 -27.70
N ALA A 500 0.38 -12.76 -26.68
CA ALA A 500 -0.50 -13.28 -25.65
C ALA A 500 -0.45 -12.44 -24.37
N ASN A 501 0.62 -11.67 -24.18
CA ASN A 501 0.79 -10.69 -23.10
C ASN A 501 0.15 -9.33 -23.49
N VAL A 502 -1.07 -9.39 -24.05
CA VAL A 502 -1.77 -8.24 -24.65
C VAL A 502 -1.89 -7.07 -23.68
N VAL A 503 -2.09 -7.37 -22.40
CA VAL A 503 -2.31 -6.36 -21.36
C VAL A 503 -0.99 -5.68 -20.97
N ALA A 504 0.08 -6.45 -20.72
CA ALA A 504 1.37 -5.88 -20.35
C ALA A 504 2.06 -5.21 -21.56
N ASP A 505 1.93 -5.75 -22.77
CA ASP A 505 2.45 -5.16 -24.02
C ASP A 505 1.72 -3.87 -24.39
N ALA A 506 0.40 -3.79 -24.21
CA ALA A 506 -0.36 -2.56 -24.32
C ALA A 506 0.09 -1.51 -23.29
N LEU A 507 0.55 -1.95 -22.11
CA LEU A 507 1.12 -1.07 -21.08
C LEU A 507 2.46 -0.48 -21.48
N SER A 508 3.27 -1.18 -22.29
CA SER A 508 4.61 -0.77 -22.67
C SER A 508 4.69 -0.05 -24.02
N ARG A 509 3.87 -0.41 -25.02
CA ARG A 509 3.99 0.09 -26.39
C ARG A 509 2.83 1.01 -26.81
N LYS A 510 3.14 1.95 -27.66
CA LYS A 510 2.19 2.72 -28.46
C LYS A 510 2.68 2.74 -29.92
N SER A 511 1.98 2.07 -30.79
CA SER A 511 1.59 2.52 -32.12
C SER A 511 0.97 1.36 -32.92
N VAL A 512 -0.18 1.64 -33.44
CA VAL A 512 -0.81 0.83 -34.48
C VAL A 512 0.08 0.87 -35.71
N SER A 513 0.56 -0.28 -36.14
CA SER A 513 0.93 -0.53 -37.53
C SER A 513 0.67 -2.00 -37.82
N VAL A 514 -0.27 -2.18 -38.69
CA VAL A 514 -0.55 -3.45 -39.40
C VAL A 514 0.71 -3.93 -40.10
N CYS A 515 1.13 -5.15 -39.81
CA CYS A 515 1.90 -5.96 -40.77
C CYS A 515 1.66 -7.43 -40.54
N SER A 516 0.93 -7.97 -41.50
CA SER A 516 0.92 -9.38 -41.89
C SER A 516 2.31 -9.80 -42.33
N ALA A 517 2.93 -10.75 -41.65
CA ALA A 517 3.83 -11.78 -42.15
C ALA A 517 4.56 -12.49 -41.00
N GLN A 518 4.21 -13.76 -40.74
CA GLN A 518 5.18 -14.81 -40.53
C GLN A 518 4.53 -16.09 -40.00
N MET A 519 4.00 -16.82 -40.93
CA MET A 519 3.72 -18.25 -40.79
C MET A 519 4.90 -19.08 -41.35
N ALA A 520 6.13 -18.80 -40.88
CA ALA A 520 7.30 -19.54 -41.39
C ALA A 520 8.23 -20.08 -40.28
N SER A 521 8.04 -19.80 -39.00
CA SER A 521 9.02 -20.17 -37.97
C SER A 521 8.69 -21.42 -37.14
N GLN A 522 7.57 -22.12 -37.40
CA GLN A 522 7.24 -23.31 -36.63
C GLN A 522 8.06 -24.58 -36.99
N GLN A 523 8.66 -24.64 -38.16
CA GLN A 523 9.46 -25.80 -38.56
C GLN A 523 10.91 -25.77 -37.99
N GLU A 524 11.45 -24.61 -37.74
CA GLU A 524 12.78 -24.45 -37.16
C GLU A 524 12.79 -24.78 -35.67
N LEU A 525 11.76 -24.40 -34.94
CA LEU A 525 11.59 -24.69 -33.50
C LEU A 525 11.45 -26.23 -33.26
N LEU A 526 10.77 -26.95 -34.16
CA LEU A 526 10.63 -28.39 -34.08
C LEU A 526 11.93 -29.14 -34.41
N ARG A 527 12.88 -28.53 -35.14
CA ARG A 527 14.23 -29.08 -35.35
C ARG A 527 15.09 -28.90 -34.13
N GLU A 528 15.08 -27.73 -33.48
CA GLU A 528 15.83 -27.48 -32.24
C GLU A 528 15.38 -28.38 -31.07
N PHE A 529 14.08 -28.75 -31.00
CA PHE A 529 13.59 -29.72 -30.03
C PHE A 529 14.08 -31.15 -30.26
N ARG A 530 14.28 -31.54 -31.53
CA ARG A 530 14.81 -32.86 -31.88
C ARG A 530 16.31 -33.00 -31.57
N ASP A 531 17.07 -31.93 -31.71
CA ASP A 531 18.51 -31.89 -31.42
C ASP A 531 18.82 -31.92 -29.92
N LEU A 532 17.82 -31.63 -29.06
CA LEU A 532 17.92 -31.67 -27.60
C LEU A 532 17.44 -32.98 -26.97
N HIS A 533 17.05 -34.00 -27.74
CA HIS A 533 16.56 -35.29 -27.26
C HIS A 533 15.44 -35.20 -26.23
N LEU A 534 14.51 -34.27 -26.41
CA LEU A 534 13.31 -34.12 -25.58
C LEU A 534 12.11 -34.75 -26.27
N GLU A 535 11.57 -35.82 -25.70
CA GLU A 535 10.30 -36.41 -26.09
C GLU A 535 9.12 -35.66 -25.47
N VAL A 536 8.10 -35.37 -26.28
CA VAL A 536 6.86 -34.70 -25.85
C VAL A 536 5.77 -35.75 -25.69
N GLU A 537 5.38 -36.03 -24.45
CA GLU A 537 4.17 -36.82 -24.17
C GLU A 537 2.94 -35.90 -24.09
N PHE A 538 1.93 -36.23 -24.88
CA PHE A 538 0.62 -35.58 -24.86
C PHE A 538 -0.31 -36.29 -23.88
N ALA A 539 -0.55 -35.69 -22.70
CA ALA A 539 -1.67 -36.07 -21.85
C ALA A 539 -2.79 -35.03 -22.02
N LEU A 540 -4.01 -35.50 -22.15
CA LEU A 540 -5.21 -34.71 -22.40
C LEU A 540 -5.34 -33.54 -21.42
N GLY A 541 -5.11 -32.31 -21.93
CA GLY A 541 -5.52 -31.06 -21.31
C GLY A 541 -4.43 -30.14 -20.73
N ASN A 542 -3.19 -30.62 -20.50
CA ASN A 542 -2.09 -29.73 -20.01
C ASN A 542 -0.73 -30.20 -20.53
N MET A 543 0.00 -29.31 -21.21
CA MET A 543 1.40 -29.53 -21.57
C MET A 543 2.29 -29.31 -20.34
N ARG A 544 2.86 -30.36 -19.76
CA ARG A 544 3.96 -30.26 -18.80
C ARG A 544 5.27 -30.49 -19.51
N LEU A 545 6.09 -29.46 -19.64
CA LEU A 545 7.49 -29.57 -20.05
C LEU A 545 8.35 -29.58 -18.78
N GLY A 546 9.09 -30.69 -18.59
CA GLY A 546 10.16 -30.78 -17.61
C GLY A 546 9.81 -31.49 -16.32
N MET A 547 9.68 -32.80 -16.34
CA MET A 547 9.95 -33.63 -15.18
C MET A 547 11.47 -33.74 -15.04
N ILE A 548 12.07 -33.08 -14.06
CA ILE A 548 13.40 -33.42 -13.61
C ILE A 548 13.25 -34.75 -12.88
N THR A 549 13.65 -35.85 -13.53
CA THR A 549 13.81 -37.13 -12.86
C THR A 549 15.00 -36.96 -11.92
N ILE A 550 14.75 -36.95 -10.59
CA ILE A 550 15.83 -37.06 -9.60
C ILE A 550 16.58 -38.35 -9.95
N SER A 551 17.89 -38.25 -10.25
CA SER A 551 18.71 -39.40 -10.55
C SER A 551 18.55 -40.42 -9.44
N ASN A 552 18.30 -41.69 -9.73
CA ASN A 552 18.08 -42.78 -8.79
C ASN A 552 19.19 -42.91 -7.73
N GLY A 553 20.41 -42.42 -7.97
CA GLY A 553 21.56 -42.53 -7.09
C GLY A 553 21.34 -42.01 -5.65
N LEU A 554 20.71 -40.82 -5.49
CA LEU A 554 20.50 -40.25 -4.16
C LEU A 554 19.48 -41.05 -3.32
N LEU A 555 18.42 -41.56 -3.95
CA LEU A 555 17.43 -42.42 -3.26
C LEU A 555 18.00 -43.78 -2.96
N GLU A 556 18.88 -44.34 -3.79
CA GLU A 556 19.61 -45.56 -3.56
C GLU A 556 20.59 -45.41 -2.39
N ASP A 557 21.32 -44.29 -2.30
CA ASP A 557 22.18 -43.95 -1.18
C ASP A 557 21.39 -43.80 0.12
N ILE A 558 20.22 -43.17 0.08
CA ILE A 558 19.33 -43.07 1.26
C ILE A 558 18.81 -44.45 1.66
N ALA A 559 18.45 -45.32 0.69
CA ALA A 559 17.98 -46.68 0.96
C ALA A 559 19.06 -47.55 1.60
N ASN A 560 20.28 -47.42 1.12
CA ASN A 560 21.45 -48.18 1.65
C ASN A 560 21.88 -47.72 3.05
N CYS A 561 21.58 -46.48 3.46
CA CYS A 561 21.96 -45.95 4.77
C CYS A 561 20.79 -45.97 5.79
N GLN A 562 19.77 -46.77 5.60
CA GLN A 562 18.59 -46.83 6.51
C GLN A 562 18.86 -47.55 7.87
N ASP A 563 20.07 -47.99 8.15
CA ASP A 563 20.47 -48.66 9.42
C ASP A 563 20.77 -47.70 10.57
N ASP A 564 20.44 -46.40 10.40
CA ASP A 564 20.54 -45.40 11.45
C ASP A 564 19.64 -45.77 12.66
N LYS A 565 20.21 -45.70 13.88
CA LYS A 565 19.55 -46.01 15.13
C LYS A 565 18.18 -45.36 15.28
N PHE A 566 18.06 -44.09 14.91
CA PHE A 566 16.79 -43.35 14.97
C PHE A 566 15.76 -43.94 14.01
N LEU A 567 16.16 -44.26 12.78
CA LEU A 567 15.26 -44.81 11.76
C LEU A 567 14.82 -46.24 12.13
N LEU A 568 15.72 -47.05 12.72
CA LEU A 568 15.40 -48.40 13.22
C LEU A 568 14.40 -48.35 14.37
N GLU A 569 14.54 -47.38 15.31
CA GLU A 569 13.56 -47.17 16.38
C GLU A 569 12.17 -46.81 15.82
N LYS A 570 12.11 -45.93 14.81
CA LYS A 570 10.84 -45.56 14.18
C LYS A 570 10.21 -46.70 13.40
N ARG A 571 11.01 -47.53 12.70
CA ARG A 571 10.52 -48.75 12.06
C ARG A 571 9.94 -49.73 13.08
N ALA A 572 10.60 -49.95 14.23
CA ALA A 572 10.09 -50.77 15.30
C ALA A 572 8.76 -50.30 15.88
N LEU A 573 8.56 -48.97 15.97
CA LEU A 573 7.29 -48.39 16.41
C LEU A 573 6.17 -48.54 15.38
N ILE A 574 6.50 -48.57 14.07
CA ILE A 574 5.52 -48.86 13.02
C ILE A 574 5.03 -50.30 13.12
N VAL A 575 5.95 -51.26 13.32
CA VAL A 575 5.60 -52.69 13.49
C VAL A 575 4.70 -52.89 14.70
N ARG A 576 4.87 -52.09 15.78
CA ARG A 576 4.03 -52.12 16.99
C ARG A 576 2.69 -51.36 16.85
N GLY A 577 2.42 -50.75 15.71
CA GLY A 577 1.14 -50.05 15.41
C GLY A 577 0.92 -48.73 16.17
N THR A 578 1.93 -48.20 16.84
CA THR A 578 1.83 -47.01 17.72
C THR A 578 2.12 -45.69 17.07
N ASN A 579 2.54 -45.65 15.79
CA ASN A 579 2.91 -44.40 15.14
C ASN A 579 2.24 -44.24 13.76
N ARG A 580 1.38 -43.21 13.60
CA ARG A 580 0.61 -42.93 12.38
C ARG A 580 1.34 -42.03 11.38
N ASP A 581 2.36 -41.30 11.82
CA ASP A 581 3.02 -40.27 10.99
C ASP A 581 4.11 -40.85 10.09
N PHE A 582 4.62 -42.06 10.40
CA PHE A 582 5.66 -42.70 9.63
C PHE A 582 5.13 -43.92 8.86
N LYS A 583 5.58 -44.06 7.61
CA LYS A 583 5.25 -45.20 6.72
C LYS A 583 6.51 -45.65 5.97
N VAL A 584 6.62 -46.94 5.72
CA VAL A 584 7.67 -47.51 4.86
C VAL A 584 7.09 -47.62 3.46
N GLY A 585 7.79 -47.07 2.47
CA GLY A 585 7.40 -47.17 1.07
C GLY A 585 7.72 -48.55 0.44
N SER A 586 7.25 -48.78 -0.79
CA SER A 586 7.57 -49.95 -1.59
C SER A 586 9.08 -50.09 -1.91
N ASP A 587 9.78 -48.95 -1.88
CA ASP A 587 11.24 -48.81 -2.05
C ASP A 587 12.04 -49.01 -0.76
N ASN A 588 11.42 -49.56 0.30
CA ASN A 588 11.99 -49.75 1.62
C ASN A 588 12.53 -48.50 2.31
N ILE A 589 12.15 -47.31 1.85
CA ILE A 589 12.55 -46.03 2.46
C ILE A 589 11.47 -45.58 3.48
N LEU A 590 11.93 -45.20 4.68
CA LEU A 590 11.04 -44.61 5.68
C LEU A 590 10.61 -43.19 5.29
N ARG A 591 9.32 -42.93 5.35
CA ARG A 591 8.73 -41.62 5.07
C ARG A 591 7.94 -41.09 6.25
N CYS A 592 8.10 -39.79 6.53
CA CYS A 592 7.35 -39.07 7.55
C CYS A 592 6.32 -38.16 6.83
N GLN A 593 5.03 -38.45 6.94
CA GLN A 593 3.97 -37.69 6.26
C GLN A 593 4.21 -37.52 4.75
N GLY A 594 4.67 -38.58 4.08
CA GLY A 594 4.99 -38.60 2.64
C GLY A 594 6.43 -38.19 2.30
N ARG A 595 7.16 -37.53 3.19
CA ARG A 595 8.53 -37.02 2.99
C ARG A 595 9.58 -38.07 3.29
N VAL A 596 10.64 -38.14 2.51
CA VAL A 596 11.74 -39.08 2.66
C VAL A 596 12.53 -38.79 3.95
N CYS A 597 12.67 -39.77 4.83
CA CYS A 597 13.48 -39.65 6.04
C CYS A 597 14.96 -39.85 5.71
N VAL A 598 15.77 -38.82 5.92
CA VAL A 598 17.21 -38.85 5.64
C VAL A 598 17.97 -39.30 6.90
N PRO A 599 18.77 -40.37 6.82
CA PRO A 599 19.57 -40.87 7.93
C PRO A 599 20.66 -39.88 8.39
N ASP A 600 21.19 -40.07 9.62
CA ASP A 600 22.27 -39.23 10.15
C ASP A 600 23.63 -39.69 9.63
N ALA A 601 23.79 -39.71 8.31
CA ALA A 601 25.05 -39.94 7.63
C ALA A 601 25.66 -38.60 7.23
N VAL A 602 26.83 -38.27 7.76
CA VAL A 602 27.50 -36.96 7.64
C VAL A 602 27.63 -36.49 6.19
N ASN A 603 27.92 -37.39 5.26
CA ASN A 603 28.07 -37.05 3.85
C ASN A 603 26.72 -36.85 3.16
N LEU A 604 25.69 -37.60 3.48
CA LEU A 604 24.42 -37.60 2.77
C LEU A 604 23.62 -36.34 3.02
N ARG A 605 23.48 -35.93 4.29
CA ARG A 605 22.83 -34.63 4.62
C ARG A 605 23.60 -33.46 4.03
N ASN A 606 24.95 -33.49 4.09
CA ASN A 606 25.76 -32.40 3.50
C ASN A 606 25.64 -32.35 1.97
N THR A 607 25.50 -33.49 1.30
CA THR A 607 25.24 -33.54 -0.15
C THR A 607 23.89 -32.91 -0.47
N ILE A 608 22.82 -33.29 0.24
CA ILE A 608 21.47 -32.70 0.06
C ILE A 608 21.49 -31.21 0.34
N LEU A 609 22.13 -30.77 1.43
CA LEU A 609 22.26 -29.34 1.76
C LEU A 609 23.11 -28.60 0.72
N GLY A 610 24.15 -29.27 0.20
CA GLY A 610 24.99 -28.73 -0.86
C GLY A 610 24.25 -28.48 -2.16
N GLU A 611 23.50 -29.47 -2.61
CA GLU A 611 22.68 -29.39 -3.81
C GLU A 611 21.57 -28.34 -3.64
N ALA A 612 20.88 -28.33 -2.52
CA ALA A 612 19.85 -27.35 -2.24
C ALA A 612 20.37 -25.91 -2.08
N HIS A 613 21.67 -25.72 -1.82
CA HIS A 613 22.26 -24.40 -1.61
C HIS A 613 23.16 -23.91 -2.74
N LYS A 614 23.99 -24.80 -3.31
CA LYS A 614 25.07 -24.45 -4.26
C LYS A 614 24.76 -24.87 -5.69
N SER A 615 23.68 -25.63 -5.94
CA SER A 615 23.33 -26.06 -7.29
C SER A 615 23.01 -24.87 -8.19
N LYS A 616 23.16 -25.05 -9.49
CA LYS A 616 22.85 -24.01 -10.50
C LYS A 616 21.37 -23.59 -10.48
N LEU A 617 20.49 -24.44 -9.94
CA LEU A 617 19.05 -24.17 -9.81
C LEU A 617 18.71 -23.37 -8.56
N SER A 618 19.40 -23.64 -7.43
CA SER A 618 19.05 -23.03 -6.13
C SER A 618 19.77 -21.72 -5.82
N ILE A 619 20.93 -21.44 -6.43
CA ILE A 619 21.71 -20.19 -6.37
C ILE A 619 21.77 -19.55 -4.97
N HIS A 620 22.34 -20.25 -4.00
CA HIS A 620 22.55 -19.75 -2.64
C HIS A 620 21.28 -19.20 -1.95
N PRO A 621 20.18 -19.96 -1.82
CA PRO A 621 18.96 -19.50 -1.16
C PRO A 621 19.23 -19.21 0.33
N GLY A 622 18.43 -18.26 0.88
CA GLY A 622 18.44 -17.99 2.32
C GLY A 622 17.89 -19.19 3.12
N ALA A 623 18.24 -19.27 4.42
CA ALA A 623 17.90 -20.40 5.28
C ALA A 623 16.40 -20.74 5.31
N THR A 624 15.53 -19.75 5.28
CA THR A 624 14.07 -19.95 5.30
C THR A 624 13.57 -20.61 4.01
N LYS A 625 13.98 -20.10 2.84
CA LYS A 625 13.60 -20.67 1.55
C LYS A 625 14.13 -22.10 1.41
N MET A 626 15.44 -22.28 1.63
CA MET A 626 16.09 -23.59 1.56
C MET A 626 15.41 -24.62 2.46
N TYR A 627 14.98 -24.21 3.67
CA TYR A 627 14.24 -25.11 4.57
C TYR A 627 12.86 -25.47 4.02
N GLN A 628 12.14 -24.52 3.42
CA GLN A 628 10.83 -24.81 2.83
C GLN A 628 10.94 -25.74 1.62
N ASP A 629 11.91 -25.49 0.74
CA ASP A 629 12.17 -26.33 -0.43
C ASP A 629 12.51 -27.77 -0.02
N LEU A 630 13.45 -27.95 0.91
CA LEU A 630 13.82 -29.26 1.41
C LEU A 630 12.69 -29.94 2.20
N ARG A 631 11.87 -29.19 2.93
CA ARG A 631 10.76 -29.74 3.71
C ARG A 631 9.67 -30.36 2.82
N HIS A 632 9.58 -29.99 1.58
CA HIS A 632 8.61 -30.58 0.66
C HIS A 632 8.88 -32.07 0.46
N ASP A 633 10.15 -32.47 0.26
CA ASP A 633 10.53 -33.82 -0.15
C ASP A 633 11.26 -34.61 0.95
N PHE A 634 11.97 -33.92 1.85
CA PHE A 634 12.83 -34.55 2.86
C PHE A 634 12.41 -34.19 4.28
N TRP A 635 12.83 -35.06 5.21
CA TRP A 635 12.64 -34.86 6.63
C TRP A 635 13.72 -35.52 7.45
N TRP A 636 14.29 -34.85 8.47
CA TRP A 636 15.12 -35.40 9.53
C TRP A 636 15.01 -34.55 10.80
N PRO A 637 15.35 -35.12 12.01
CA PRO A 637 15.35 -34.35 13.25
C PRO A 637 16.36 -33.20 13.21
N GLY A 638 15.93 -31.98 13.58
CA GLY A 638 16.82 -30.82 13.59
C GLY A 638 17.06 -30.14 12.25
N MET A 639 16.43 -30.61 11.18
CA MET A 639 16.60 -30.12 9.79
C MET A 639 16.61 -28.57 9.68
N LYS A 640 15.73 -27.85 10.39
CA LYS A 640 15.69 -26.38 10.36
C LYS A 640 16.99 -25.76 10.90
N LYS A 641 17.58 -26.38 11.91
CA LYS A 641 18.84 -25.95 12.55
C LYS A 641 20.00 -26.19 11.58
N ASP A 642 20.08 -27.40 11.01
CA ASP A 642 21.17 -27.81 10.12
C ASP A 642 21.19 -26.95 8.84
N VAL A 643 20.02 -26.64 8.28
CA VAL A 643 19.88 -25.71 7.15
C VAL A 643 20.36 -24.30 7.53
N ALA A 644 20.00 -23.80 8.72
CA ALA A 644 20.42 -22.47 9.16
C ALA A 644 21.94 -22.40 9.38
N GLU A 645 22.54 -23.43 9.98
CA GLU A 645 24.00 -23.53 10.19
C GLU A 645 24.76 -23.64 8.85
N TYR A 646 24.24 -24.45 7.93
CA TYR A 646 24.84 -24.60 6.60
C TYR A 646 24.85 -23.27 5.82
N VAL A 647 23.74 -22.54 5.80
CA VAL A 647 23.65 -21.24 5.12
C VAL A 647 24.51 -20.20 5.84
N ALA A 648 24.56 -20.22 7.18
CA ALA A 648 25.39 -19.30 7.96
C ALA A 648 26.89 -19.51 7.72
N SER A 649 27.33 -20.74 7.46
CA SER A 649 28.73 -21.08 7.17
C SER A 649 29.16 -20.80 5.72
N CYS A 650 28.21 -20.50 4.82
CA CYS A 650 28.53 -20.25 3.41
C CYS A 650 29.21 -18.90 3.22
N LEU A 651 30.49 -18.90 2.83
CA LEU A 651 31.29 -17.69 2.59
C LEU A 651 30.72 -16.78 1.50
N THR A 652 30.10 -17.35 0.46
CA THR A 652 29.45 -16.59 -0.59
C THR A 652 28.25 -15.81 -0.05
N CYS A 653 27.43 -16.46 0.77
CA CYS A 653 26.29 -15.82 1.43
C CYS A 653 26.74 -14.79 2.47
N GLN A 654 27.81 -15.05 3.23
CA GLN A 654 28.36 -14.09 4.19
C GLN A 654 28.90 -12.84 3.50
N LYS A 655 29.63 -12.99 2.38
CA LYS A 655 30.14 -11.86 1.58
C LYS A 655 29.03 -11.06 0.90
N ALA A 656 27.89 -11.67 0.61
CA ALA A 656 26.73 -11.03 0.00
C ALA A 656 25.78 -10.40 1.02
N LYS A 657 25.84 -10.75 2.30
CA LYS A 657 25.05 -10.11 3.35
C LYS A 657 25.57 -8.71 3.60
N ILE A 658 24.80 -7.73 3.13
CA ILE A 658 24.87 -6.38 3.70
C ILE A 658 24.29 -6.53 5.11
N GLU A 659 25.08 -6.21 6.13
CA GLU A 659 24.53 -6.04 7.47
C GLU A 659 23.43 -4.97 7.39
N HIS A 660 22.20 -5.40 7.50
CA HIS A 660 21.12 -4.49 7.84
C HIS A 660 21.40 -4.07 9.28
N GLN A 661 22.15 -2.98 9.45
CA GLN A 661 22.21 -2.30 10.73
C GLN A 661 20.76 -2.05 11.12
N ARG A 662 20.35 -2.62 12.25
CA ARG A 662 19.10 -2.21 12.90
C ARG A 662 19.18 -0.69 12.96
N PRO A 663 18.10 0.06 12.62
CA PRO A 663 18.10 1.49 12.81
C PRO A 663 18.64 1.72 14.23
N ALA A 664 19.75 2.44 14.31
CA ALA A 664 20.35 2.80 15.58
C ALA A 664 19.22 3.35 16.46
N GLY A 665 19.17 2.92 17.70
CA GLY A 665 18.22 3.45 18.69
C GLY A 665 18.20 4.97 18.69
N MET A 666 17.37 5.59 19.50
CA MET A 666 17.28 7.05 19.61
C MET A 666 18.67 7.66 19.64
N LEU A 667 18.85 8.74 18.89
CA LEU A 667 20.11 9.48 18.79
C LEU A 667 20.61 9.78 20.20
N GLN A 668 21.67 9.10 20.62
CA GLN A 668 22.32 9.43 21.89
C GLN A 668 23.10 10.71 21.65
N SER A 669 22.82 11.73 22.42
CA SER A 669 23.60 12.97 22.41
C SER A 669 25.04 12.63 22.77
N LEU A 670 25.99 13.02 21.94
CA LEU A 670 27.39 12.99 22.31
C LEU A 670 27.61 14.02 23.44
N ASP A 671 28.36 13.65 24.46
CA ASP A 671 28.70 14.55 25.53
C ASP A 671 29.32 15.85 24.99
N ILE A 672 28.89 16.97 25.52
CA ILE A 672 29.45 18.29 25.16
C ILE A 672 30.81 18.43 25.88
N PRO A 673 31.92 18.63 25.16
CA PRO A 673 33.21 18.80 25.78
C PRO A 673 33.21 20.03 26.72
N GLU A 674 33.86 19.90 27.86
CA GLU A 674 33.95 21.00 28.84
C GLU A 674 34.96 22.06 28.42
N TRP A 675 35.99 21.70 27.62
CA TRP A 675 37.07 22.59 27.25
C TRP A 675 37.33 22.64 25.75
N LYS A 676 37.90 23.74 25.28
CA LYS A 676 38.28 23.97 23.87
C LYS A 676 39.41 23.03 23.48
N TRP A 677 39.30 22.38 22.32
CA TRP A 677 40.28 21.49 21.76
C TRP A 677 40.58 20.23 22.59
N ASP A 678 39.77 19.97 23.61
CA ASP A 678 39.87 18.77 24.41
C ASP A 678 39.26 17.53 23.69
N SER A 679 38.21 17.77 22.94
CA SER A 679 37.60 16.73 22.08
C SER A 679 37.49 17.22 20.64
N ILE A 680 38.12 16.50 19.71
CA ILE A 680 38.16 16.87 18.29
C ILE A 680 37.50 15.80 17.44
N SER A 681 37.00 16.21 16.27
CA SER A 681 36.61 15.31 15.19
C SER A 681 37.47 15.58 13.96
N MET A 682 37.78 14.53 13.19
CA MET A 682 38.61 14.69 11.98
C MET A 682 38.06 13.87 10.82
N ASP A 683 38.24 14.40 9.61
CA ASP A 683 37.82 13.78 8.37
C ASP A 683 38.73 14.16 7.22
N PHE A 684 38.77 13.37 6.12
CA PHE A 684 39.55 13.61 4.91
C PHE A 684 38.65 13.86 3.71
N ILE A 685 38.79 15.01 3.09
CA ILE A 685 38.19 15.34 1.81
C ILE A 685 39.17 14.95 0.71
N THR A 686 38.93 13.87 0.00
CA THR A 686 39.80 13.32 -1.03
C THR A 686 39.26 13.57 -2.44
N GLY A 687 40.09 13.35 -3.48
CA GLY A 687 39.68 13.49 -4.88
C GLY A 687 39.64 14.93 -5.39
N LEU A 688 40.32 15.86 -4.73
CA LEU A 688 40.43 17.25 -5.16
C LEU A 688 41.46 17.42 -6.29
N PRO A 689 41.32 18.47 -7.14
CA PRO A 689 42.33 18.80 -8.15
C PRO A 689 43.69 19.09 -7.51
N LYS A 690 44.75 18.57 -8.10
CA LYS A 690 46.11 18.75 -7.56
C LYS A 690 46.54 20.23 -7.57
N THR A 691 46.96 20.70 -6.43
CA THR A 691 47.54 22.03 -6.28
C THR A 691 48.95 22.11 -6.85
N ARG A 692 49.54 23.34 -6.99
CA ARG A 692 50.92 23.51 -7.41
C ARG A 692 51.95 22.77 -6.55
N ARG A 693 51.63 22.57 -5.24
CA ARG A 693 52.42 21.78 -4.28
C ARG A 693 52.06 20.28 -4.28
N LYS A 694 51.29 19.82 -5.27
CA LYS A 694 50.88 18.43 -5.46
C LYS A 694 49.98 17.85 -4.34
N HIS A 695 49.29 18.70 -3.58
CA HIS A 695 48.23 18.24 -2.63
C HIS A 695 46.95 17.97 -3.42
N ASP A 696 46.27 16.90 -3.09
CA ASP A 696 45.04 16.43 -3.72
C ASP A 696 43.94 16.07 -2.68
N SER A 697 44.18 16.39 -1.41
CA SER A 697 43.27 16.14 -0.30
C SER A 697 43.41 17.23 0.75
N ILE A 698 42.34 17.39 1.53
CA ILE A 698 42.30 18.27 2.71
C ILE A 698 41.97 17.43 3.93
N TRP A 699 42.81 17.53 4.95
CA TRP A 699 42.51 16.98 6.27
C TRP A 699 41.82 18.04 7.11
N VAL A 700 40.59 17.77 7.53
CA VAL A 700 39.75 18.68 8.31
C VAL A 700 39.76 18.21 9.76
N ILE A 701 40.16 19.09 10.68
CA ILE A 701 40.15 18.80 12.12
C ILE A 701 39.30 19.87 12.82
N VAL A 702 38.25 19.44 13.51
CA VAL A 702 37.24 20.32 14.08
C VAL A 702 37.18 20.17 15.61
N ASP A 703 37.29 21.27 16.33
CA ASP A 703 36.96 21.29 17.74
C ASP A 703 35.45 21.06 17.97
N ARG A 704 35.11 20.10 18.77
CA ARG A 704 33.71 19.72 19.00
C ARG A 704 32.94 20.75 19.81
N LEU A 705 33.62 21.52 20.67
CA LEU A 705 32.99 22.55 21.48
C LEU A 705 32.72 23.82 20.69
N THR A 706 33.76 24.45 20.13
CA THR A 706 33.68 25.75 19.45
C THR A 706 33.29 25.69 18.00
N LYS A 707 33.36 24.52 17.38
CA LYS A 707 33.22 24.28 15.92
C LYS A 707 34.28 24.98 15.07
N SER A 708 35.35 25.45 15.67
CA SER A 708 36.53 25.96 14.93
C SER A 708 37.21 24.81 14.21
N ALA A 709 37.68 25.05 12.99
CA ALA A 709 38.29 24.02 12.14
C ALA A 709 39.64 24.43 11.59
N HIS A 710 40.56 23.46 11.50
CA HIS A 710 41.79 23.55 10.72
C HIS A 710 41.64 22.75 9.43
N PHE A 711 42.07 23.35 8.31
CA PHE A 711 42.03 22.71 7.00
C PHE A 711 43.48 22.52 6.54
N LEU A 712 44.01 21.31 6.63
CA LEU A 712 45.38 20.98 6.36
C LEU A 712 45.51 20.35 4.97
N PRO A 713 46.34 20.94 4.06
CA PRO A 713 46.52 20.37 2.74
C PRO A 713 47.44 19.14 2.81
N VAL A 714 46.94 18.00 2.40
CA VAL A 714 47.63 16.70 2.41
C VAL A 714 47.57 16.01 1.04
N ARG A 715 48.24 14.91 0.92
CA ARG A 715 48.17 14.05 -0.28
C ARG A 715 47.57 12.72 0.09
N THR A 716 46.81 12.11 -0.79
CA THR A 716 46.30 10.75 -0.61
C THR A 716 47.42 9.71 -0.43
N THR A 717 48.64 10.03 -0.84
CA THR A 717 49.83 9.17 -0.73
C THR A 717 50.66 9.47 0.52
N ASP A 718 50.29 10.42 1.37
CA ASP A 718 51.03 10.74 2.57
C ASP A 718 50.92 9.59 3.58
N THR A 719 52.06 9.22 4.18
CA THR A 719 52.15 8.14 5.17
C THR A 719 51.64 8.61 6.53
N ALA A 720 51.26 7.67 7.40
CA ALA A 720 50.82 7.99 8.74
C ALA A 720 51.85 8.82 9.54
N ALA A 721 53.14 8.50 9.41
CA ALA A 721 54.21 9.27 10.06
C ALA A 721 54.20 10.73 9.62
N LYS A 722 54.04 11.02 8.35
CA LYS A 722 54.00 12.40 7.82
C LYS A 722 52.70 13.13 8.26
N LEU A 723 51.60 12.45 8.31
CA LEU A 723 50.36 13.02 8.86
C LEU A 723 50.52 13.34 10.34
N THR A 724 51.22 12.48 11.11
CA THR A 724 51.54 12.74 12.51
C THR A 724 52.40 13.99 12.68
N ASP A 725 53.40 14.16 11.85
CA ASP A 725 54.22 15.38 11.89
C ASP A 725 53.41 16.65 11.63
N ILE A 726 52.52 16.61 10.64
CA ILE A 726 51.61 17.72 10.35
C ILE A 726 50.66 17.96 11.52
N TYR A 727 50.10 16.90 12.13
CA TYR A 727 49.23 17.00 13.26
C TYR A 727 49.91 17.64 14.48
N ILE A 728 51.12 17.21 14.81
CA ILE A 728 51.90 17.76 15.91
C ILE A 728 52.22 19.23 15.62
N ALA A 729 52.65 19.57 14.40
CA ALA A 729 53.04 20.94 14.06
C ALA A 729 51.87 21.92 14.05
N GLU A 730 50.68 21.49 13.58
CA GLU A 730 49.57 22.42 13.35
C GLU A 730 48.50 22.36 14.45
N ILE A 731 48.31 21.21 15.12
CA ILE A 731 47.26 21.05 16.13
C ILE A 731 47.84 20.98 17.54
N VAL A 732 48.74 20.04 17.83
CA VAL A 732 49.27 19.83 19.17
C VAL A 732 50.04 21.04 19.65
N ARG A 733 50.86 21.67 18.78
CA ARG A 733 51.62 22.88 19.09
C ARG A 733 50.72 24.06 19.46
N LEU A 734 49.53 24.19 18.83
CA LEU A 734 48.67 25.34 19.02
C LEU A 734 47.66 25.10 20.15
N HIS A 735 47.19 23.90 20.35
CA HIS A 735 46.01 23.59 21.18
C HIS A 735 46.27 22.52 22.25
N GLY A 736 47.44 21.89 22.24
CA GLY A 736 47.74 20.77 23.14
C GLY A 736 47.24 19.43 22.60
N ILE A 737 47.36 18.40 23.42
CA ILE A 737 46.90 17.02 23.07
C ILE A 737 45.44 16.90 23.49
N PRO A 738 44.52 16.55 22.61
CA PRO A 738 43.11 16.33 22.97
C PRO A 738 42.95 15.06 23.80
N SER A 739 41.96 15.03 24.70
CA SER A 739 41.59 13.88 25.50
C SER A 739 40.86 12.83 24.66
N SER A 740 40.13 13.25 23.62
CA SER A 740 39.38 12.37 22.75
C SER A 740 39.37 12.83 21.28
N ILE A 741 39.39 11.87 20.38
CA ILE A 741 39.28 12.05 18.93
C ILE A 741 38.11 11.18 18.42
N VAL A 742 37.19 11.80 17.70
CA VAL A 742 35.97 11.15 17.16
C VAL A 742 36.00 11.14 15.63
#